data_49b6eeb07a3864efceee3fd3c8d31bfb
#
_entry.id   49b6eeb07a3864efceee3fd3c8d31bfb
#
_cell.length_a   1.000
_cell.length_b   1.000
_cell.length_c   1.000
_cell.angle_alpha   90.00
_cell.angle_beta   90.00
_cell.angle_gamma   90.00
#
_symmetry.space_group_name_H-M   'P 1'
#
loop_
_entity.id
_entity.type
_entity.pdbx_description
1 polymer ?
#
loop_
_entity_poly.entity_id
_entity_poly.type
_entity_poly.pdbx_seq_one_letter_code
_entity_poly.pdbx_strand_id
1 'polypeptide(L)'
;MKFSENWVREWVNPSISTEQLCDQITMLGLEVDGVEKVAGDFTGVVVGEVVECAQHPDADKLRVTKVNVGGDRLLDIVCGAPNCRQGLKVACATEGAVLPGDFKIKKTKLRGQPSEGMLCSFSELGIDVDADGIIELPLDAPVGTNLREYLDLDDKAIEISLTPNRADCLSIAGVAREVGVVNKQVVNQPHFDAVPAMISDKVQIELNAPEACPRYLLRVVKNVNVKAQSPIWLQEKLRRCGIRTIDPIVDITNYVLLELGQPMHAFDASKVSQPVQVRLANNGEELVLLDGTTAKLQPNTLVIADQTGPLAMAGIFGGQASGVDAETTRDVILEAAFFAPLAIAGRARQYGLHTDSSHRFERGVDFTLQRHAMERATALLLDICGGEAGEICEVVSEQYLPKVNEVTLRREKLDSLLGHHIETETVTEIFERLGFAVKYANDVWTVTSASWRFDIEIEEDLIEEVARIYGYNSIPNNAPLAHLRMREHKESDLDLSRIKTALVDADYQEAITYSFVDPKVQTLLHPEIEALVLPNPISVEMSAMRVSLLSGLLGAVLYNQNRQQNRVRLFETGLRFIPDANAEFGVRQEFVLAGVITGTAKSECWTGKAETVDFFDLKGDLESILSLTEVGSRVKFVAKAHSALHPGQSASIELDGKEIGFIGTIHPLIAQKLGLNGKAVVFEILWDAIANRRVVQAKEISKFPANRRDLALVVADNVPAGDIIEACKQAGGEKLTQVNLFDVYQGIGVASGHKSLAISLTIQDNEKTLEDDEINAVISAVLNEVKQRFNAELRD
;
A
#
# COMPACT_ATOMS: atom_id res chain seq x y z
N MET A 1 -1.51 9.62 -12.22
CA MET A 1 -2.17 10.38 -13.31
C MET A 1 -2.19 9.54 -14.58
N LYS A 2 -3.33 9.47 -15.28
CA LYS A 2 -3.43 8.77 -16.58
C LYS A 2 -3.52 9.79 -17.71
N PHE A 3 -2.82 9.58 -18.81
CA PHE A 3 -2.81 10.51 -19.95
C PHE A 3 -2.59 9.80 -21.28
N SER A 4 -3.01 10.44 -22.38
CA SER A 4 -2.82 9.99 -23.76
C SER A 4 -1.40 10.28 -24.23
N GLU A 5 -0.70 9.29 -24.80
CA GLU A 5 0.61 9.47 -25.43
C GLU A 5 0.53 10.48 -26.57
N ASN A 6 -0.47 10.34 -27.45
CA ASN A 6 -0.65 11.26 -28.58
C ASN A 6 -0.86 12.70 -28.11
N TRP A 7 -1.57 12.94 -26.99
CA TRP A 7 -1.75 14.28 -26.45
C TRP A 7 -0.42 14.91 -25.96
N VAL A 8 0.44 14.14 -25.32
CA VAL A 8 1.80 14.62 -24.96
C VAL A 8 2.61 14.88 -26.23
N ARG A 9 2.49 14.01 -27.26
CA ARG A 9 3.20 14.18 -28.53
C ARG A 9 2.73 15.38 -29.37
N GLU A 10 1.53 15.90 -29.15
CA GLU A 10 1.11 17.21 -29.71
C GLU A 10 1.97 18.37 -29.17
N TRP A 11 2.47 18.23 -27.92
CA TRP A 11 3.29 19.26 -27.26
C TRP A 11 4.78 19.05 -27.50
N VAL A 12 5.24 17.81 -27.45
CA VAL A 12 6.64 17.44 -27.67
C VAL A 12 6.72 16.05 -28.27
N ASN A 13 7.37 15.92 -29.43
CA ASN A 13 7.39 14.65 -30.16
C ASN A 13 8.80 14.19 -30.50
N PRO A 14 9.54 13.61 -29.53
CA PRO A 14 10.82 12.98 -29.79
C PRO A 14 10.64 11.71 -30.65
N SER A 15 11.62 11.43 -31.52
CA SER A 15 11.61 10.24 -32.39
C SER A 15 12.01 8.99 -31.61
N ILE A 16 11.20 8.61 -30.62
CA ILE A 16 11.39 7.45 -29.74
C ILE A 16 10.11 6.62 -29.70
N SER A 17 10.24 5.32 -29.38
CA SER A 17 9.09 4.44 -29.22
C SER A 17 8.33 4.73 -27.90
N THR A 18 7.12 4.17 -27.74
CA THR A 18 6.37 4.25 -26.49
C THR A 18 7.17 3.68 -25.32
N GLU A 19 7.82 2.53 -25.52
CA GLU A 19 8.62 1.87 -24.50
C GLU A 19 9.77 2.79 -24.04
N GLN A 20 10.48 3.40 -24.98
CA GLN A 20 11.56 4.35 -24.67
C GLN A 20 11.01 5.60 -23.96
N LEU A 21 9.83 6.08 -24.34
CA LEU A 21 9.17 7.20 -23.66
C LEU A 21 8.84 6.84 -22.21
N CYS A 22 8.25 5.68 -21.97
CA CYS A 22 7.93 5.19 -20.62
C CYS A 22 9.18 5.01 -19.77
N ASP A 23 10.26 4.46 -20.33
CA ASP A 23 11.54 4.31 -19.63
C ASP A 23 12.13 5.69 -19.25
N GLN A 24 12.09 6.66 -20.19
CA GLN A 24 12.55 8.03 -19.90
C GLN A 24 11.72 8.69 -18.80
N ILE A 25 10.39 8.63 -18.88
CA ILE A 25 9.48 9.20 -17.88
C ILE A 25 9.77 8.59 -16.50
N THR A 26 9.92 7.27 -16.42
CA THR A 26 10.26 6.58 -15.15
C THR A 26 11.62 7.05 -14.61
N MET A 27 12.63 7.14 -15.46
CA MET A 27 13.97 7.58 -15.06
C MET A 27 14.03 9.06 -14.66
N LEU A 28 13.06 9.87 -15.07
CA LEU A 28 12.88 11.26 -14.63
C LEU A 28 12.20 11.37 -13.25
N GLY A 29 11.85 10.25 -12.62
CA GLY A 29 11.18 10.20 -11.32
C GLY A 29 9.63 10.17 -11.39
N LEU A 30 9.07 9.95 -12.58
CA LEU A 30 7.63 9.82 -12.81
C LEU A 30 7.33 8.36 -13.14
N GLU A 31 7.19 7.50 -12.13
CA GLU A 31 7.07 6.04 -12.28
C GLU A 31 5.85 5.67 -13.16
N VAL A 32 6.09 4.90 -14.22
CA VAL A 32 5.04 4.40 -15.11
C VAL A 32 4.47 3.11 -14.51
N ASP A 33 3.20 3.17 -14.07
CA ASP A 33 2.48 2.03 -13.48
C ASP A 33 1.85 1.12 -14.55
N GLY A 34 1.46 1.69 -15.68
CA GLY A 34 0.82 0.93 -16.74
C GLY A 34 0.72 1.65 -18.07
N VAL A 35 0.56 0.85 -19.11
CA VAL A 35 0.34 1.32 -20.49
C VAL A 35 -0.79 0.49 -21.10
N GLU A 36 -1.86 1.13 -21.53
CA GLU A 36 -3.05 0.49 -22.09
C GLU A 36 -3.36 1.01 -23.49
N LYS A 37 -3.83 0.14 -24.38
CA LYS A 37 -4.39 0.58 -25.67
C LYS A 37 -5.72 1.30 -25.43
N VAL A 38 -5.97 2.41 -26.14
CA VAL A 38 -7.21 3.19 -26.01
C VAL A 38 -8.42 2.53 -26.67
N ALA A 39 -8.19 1.53 -27.53
CA ALA A 39 -9.20 0.72 -28.20
C ALA A 39 -8.68 -0.70 -28.47
N GLY A 40 -9.60 -1.63 -28.69
CA GLY A 40 -9.27 -3.00 -29.11
C GLY A 40 -8.67 -3.06 -30.53
N ASP A 41 -8.10 -4.19 -30.87
CA ASP A 41 -7.58 -4.45 -32.21
C ASP A 41 -8.75 -4.77 -33.15
N PHE A 42 -9.03 -3.89 -34.11
CA PHE A 42 -10.05 -4.12 -35.13
C PHE A 42 -9.65 -3.49 -36.48
N THR A 43 -10.21 -4.02 -37.58
CA THR A 43 -9.99 -3.52 -38.93
C THR A 43 -11.31 -3.49 -39.71
N GLY A 44 -11.39 -2.68 -40.77
CA GLY A 44 -12.56 -2.64 -41.68
C GLY A 44 -13.81 -1.96 -41.12
N VAL A 45 -13.63 -1.15 -40.05
CA VAL A 45 -14.70 -0.31 -39.50
C VAL A 45 -14.54 1.11 -40.04
N VAL A 46 -15.61 1.65 -40.61
CA VAL A 46 -15.62 2.97 -41.23
C VAL A 46 -16.75 3.84 -40.70
N VAL A 47 -16.64 5.13 -40.89
CA VAL A 47 -17.76 6.07 -40.67
C VAL A 47 -18.87 5.77 -41.67
N GLY A 48 -20.05 5.41 -41.21
CA GLY A 48 -21.25 5.18 -42.03
C GLY A 48 -22.33 6.19 -41.72
N GLU A 49 -23.29 6.36 -42.64
CA GLU A 49 -24.50 7.16 -42.45
C GLU A 49 -25.73 6.27 -42.64
N VAL A 50 -26.62 6.26 -41.68
CA VAL A 50 -27.90 5.57 -41.75
C VAL A 50 -28.86 6.40 -42.61
N VAL A 51 -28.94 6.06 -43.92
CA VAL A 51 -29.76 6.80 -44.89
C VAL A 51 -31.24 6.46 -44.73
N GLU A 52 -31.57 5.17 -44.50
CA GLU A 52 -32.92 4.69 -44.24
C GLU A 52 -32.93 3.80 -42.99
N CYS A 53 -33.96 3.92 -42.16
CA CYS A 53 -34.19 3.10 -40.99
C CYS A 53 -35.69 2.77 -40.86
N ALA A 54 -36.00 1.47 -40.93
CA ALA A 54 -37.38 0.99 -40.81
C ALA A 54 -37.48 -0.14 -39.76
N GLN A 55 -38.67 -0.35 -39.23
CA GLN A 55 -38.94 -1.48 -38.31
C GLN A 55 -38.78 -2.80 -39.04
N HIS A 56 -38.14 -3.79 -38.42
CA HIS A 56 -38.03 -5.15 -38.98
C HIS A 56 -39.41 -5.81 -39.04
N PRO A 57 -39.77 -6.43 -40.18
CA PRO A 57 -41.12 -6.99 -40.37
C PRO A 57 -41.49 -8.10 -39.35
N ASP A 58 -40.53 -8.89 -38.94
CA ASP A 58 -40.74 -10.07 -38.09
C ASP A 58 -40.05 -9.99 -36.72
N ALA A 59 -39.65 -8.78 -36.27
CA ALA A 59 -38.95 -8.64 -34.98
C ALA A 59 -39.12 -7.21 -34.39
N ASP A 60 -39.76 -7.10 -33.25
CA ASP A 60 -40.08 -5.81 -32.59
C ASP A 60 -38.85 -5.01 -32.14
N LYS A 61 -37.76 -5.71 -31.81
CA LYS A 61 -36.50 -5.09 -31.30
C LYS A 61 -35.46 -4.83 -32.38
N LEU A 62 -35.75 -5.23 -33.65
CA LEU A 62 -34.78 -5.07 -34.73
C LEU A 62 -35.24 -3.95 -35.71
N ARG A 63 -34.24 -3.29 -36.30
CA ARG A 63 -34.42 -2.32 -37.37
C ARG A 63 -33.67 -2.80 -38.61
N VAL A 64 -34.27 -2.54 -39.78
CA VAL A 64 -33.60 -2.75 -41.08
C VAL A 64 -33.15 -1.37 -41.56
N THR A 65 -31.85 -1.27 -41.83
CA THR A 65 -31.22 0.00 -42.21
C THR A 65 -30.54 -0.11 -43.56
N LYS A 66 -30.52 1.02 -44.31
CA LYS A 66 -29.61 1.21 -45.46
C LYS A 66 -28.52 2.18 -45.06
N VAL A 67 -27.29 1.77 -45.15
CA VAL A 67 -26.11 2.49 -44.62
C VAL A 67 -25.18 2.87 -45.78
N ASN A 68 -24.89 4.15 -45.88
CA ASN A 68 -23.87 4.68 -46.77
C ASN A 68 -22.50 4.57 -46.06
N VAL A 69 -21.56 3.86 -46.67
CA VAL A 69 -20.19 3.69 -46.20
C VAL A 69 -19.15 4.29 -47.17
N GLY A 70 -19.59 5.23 -48.04
CA GLY A 70 -18.73 5.89 -49.03
C GLY A 70 -18.45 5.05 -50.29
N GLY A 71 -19.15 3.91 -50.48
CA GLY A 71 -19.05 3.08 -51.66
C GLY A 71 -20.17 3.38 -52.68
N ASP A 72 -20.15 2.67 -53.83
CA ASP A 72 -21.10 2.86 -54.92
C ASP A 72 -22.55 2.46 -54.62
N ARG A 73 -22.78 1.74 -53.53
CA ARG A 73 -24.09 1.25 -53.11
C ARG A 73 -24.27 1.36 -51.60
N LEU A 74 -25.53 1.44 -51.19
CA LEU A 74 -25.91 1.33 -49.76
C LEU A 74 -25.86 -0.12 -49.31
N LEU A 75 -25.41 -0.34 -48.03
CA LEU A 75 -25.42 -1.64 -47.41
C LEU A 75 -26.72 -1.89 -46.66
N ASP A 76 -27.31 -3.06 -46.83
CA ASP A 76 -28.43 -3.53 -45.99
C ASP A 76 -27.88 -4.06 -44.67
N ILE A 77 -28.26 -3.49 -43.54
CA ILE A 77 -27.79 -3.88 -42.21
C ILE A 77 -28.95 -3.97 -41.23
N VAL A 78 -29.02 -5.07 -40.50
CA VAL A 78 -30.00 -5.26 -39.43
C VAL A 78 -29.35 -4.86 -38.11
N CYS A 79 -29.98 -3.92 -37.37
CA CYS A 79 -29.47 -3.40 -36.10
C CYS A 79 -30.47 -3.61 -34.97
N GLY A 80 -30.01 -4.06 -33.81
CA GLY A 80 -30.81 -4.23 -32.62
C GLY A 80 -30.68 -3.13 -31.58
N ALA A 81 -29.89 -2.11 -31.85
CA ALA A 81 -29.63 -1.04 -30.89
C ALA A 81 -30.84 -0.08 -30.78
N PRO A 82 -31.22 0.33 -29.57
CA PRO A 82 -32.39 1.16 -29.32
C PRO A 82 -32.24 2.58 -29.90
N ASN A 83 -31.03 3.08 -30.03
CA ASN A 83 -30.70 4.40 -30.52
C ASN A 83 -30.57 4.50 -32.06
N CYS A 84 -30.72 3.35 -32.77
CA CYS A 84 -30.61 3.33 -34.22
C CYS A 84 -31.76 4.09 -34.89
N ARG A 85 -31.47 5.13 -35.69
CA ARG A 85 -32.41 5.97 -36.42
C ARG A 85 -31.82 6.51 -37.71
N GLN A 86 -32.71 6.99 -38.61
CA GLN A 86 -32.29 7.63 -39.87
C GLN A 86 -31.53 8.94 -39.58
N GLY A 87 -30.51 9.22 -40.38
CA GLY A 87 -29.68 10.41 -40.32
C GLY A 87 -28.49 10.32 -39.37
N LEU A 88 -28.30 9.19 -38.61
CA LEU A 88 -27.15 9.02 -37.77
C LEU A 88 -25.87 8.77 -38.57
N LYS A 89 -24.76 9.35 -38.09
CA LYS A 89 -23.42 8.92 -38.42
C LYS A 89 -23.00 7.86 -37.39
N VAL A 90 -22.44 6.76 -37.82
CA VAL A 90 -22.22 5.57 -37.02
C VAL A 90 -20.90 4.88 -37.33
N ALA A 91 -20.40 4.09 -36.40
CA ALA A 91 -19.30 3.15 -36.65
C ALA A 91 -19.86 1.90 -37.36
N CYS A 92 -19.50 1.68 -38.61
CA CYS A 92 -19.97 0.57 -39.45
C CYS A 92 -18.84 -0.39 -39.78
N ALA A 93 -18.91 -1.62 -39.26
CA ALA A 93 -18.06 -2.73 -39.66
C ALA A 93 -18.58 -3.32 -40.98
N THR A 94 -17.79 -3.24 -42.03
CA THR A 94 -18.10 -3.76 -43.36
C THR A 94 -17.79 -5.25 -43.51
N GLU A 95 -18.24 -5.87 -44.61
CA GLU A 95 -17.88 -7.25 -44.89
C GLU A 95 -16.37 -7.44 -44.91
N GLY A 96 -15.87 -8.48 -44.19
CA GLY A 96 -14.45 -8.76 -44.00
C GLY A 96 -13.78 -8.02 -42.85
N ALA A 97 -14.47 -7.10 -42.16
CA ALA A 97 -13.99 -6.50 -40.97
C ALA A 97 -13.69 -7.54 -39.87
N VAL A 98 -12.65 -7.29 -39.09
CA VAL A 98 -12.28 -8.12 -37.95
C VAL A 98 -12.40 -7.26 -36.71
N LEU A 99 -13.22 -7.68 -35.77
CA LEU A 99 -13.44 -7.03 -34.48
C LEU A 99 -12.63 -7.74 -33.36
N PRO A 100 -12.51 -7.15 -32.18
CA PRO A 100 -11.82 -7.76 -31.04
C PRO A 100 -12.29 -9.19 -30.79
N GLY A 101 -11.34 -10.10 -30.44
CA GLY A 101 -11.60 -11.53 -30.31
C GLY A 101 -11.67 -12.28 -31.63
N ASP A 102 -11.04 -11.77 -32.70
CA ASP A 102 -11.02 -12.33 -34.06
C ASP A 102 -12.42 -12.54 -34.67
N PHE A 103 -13.39 -11.73 -34.25
CA PHE A 103 -14.75 -11.81 -34.75
C PHE A 103 -14.85 -11.21 -36.16
N LYS A 104 -15.04 -12.07 -37.18
CA LYS A 104 -15.10 -11.67 -38.58
C LYS A 104 -16.52 -11.34 -39.04
N ILE A 105 -16.74 -10.17 -39.60
CA ILE A 105 -18.01 -9.76 -40.18
C ILE A 105 -18.18 -10.40 -41.54
N LYS A 106 -19.33 -11.05 -41.71
CA LYS A 106 -19.73 -11.76 -42.94
C LYS A 106 -21.15 -11.40 -43.30
N LYS A 107 -21.47 -11.44 -44.59
CA LYS A 107 -22.86 -11.33 -45.04
C LYS A 107 -23.70 -12.43 -44.42
N THR A 108 -24.81 -12.09 -43.83
CA THR A 108 -25.73 -13.00 -43.14
C THR A 108 -27.17 -12.58 -43.40
N LYS A 109 -28.12 -13.41 -42.97
CA LYS A 109 -29.51 -13.07 -42.90
C LYS A 109 -29.98 -13.16 -41.45
N LEU A 110 -30.51 -12.08 -40.92
CA LEU A 110 -31.07 -12.01 -39.59
C LEU A 110 -32.60 -12.00 -39.71
N ARG A 111 -33.25 -13.07 -39.26
CA ARG A 111 -34.70 -13.29 -39.38
C ARG A 111 -35.24 -12.99 -40.77
N GLY A 112 -34.57 -13.53 -41.83
CA GLY A 112 -34.97 -13.35 -43.24
C GLY A 112 -34.48 -12.07 -43.93
N GLN A 113 -34.06 -11.05 -43.21
CA GLN A 113 -33.53 -9.79 -43.80
C GLN A 113 -31.99 -9.89 -43.99
N PRO A 114 -31.46 -9.39 -45.12
CA PRO A 114 -30.02 -9.37 -45.36
C PRO A 114 -29.30 -8.42 -44.40
N SER A 115 -28.12 -8.79 -43.93
CA SER A 115 -27.21 -7.94 -43.20
C SER A 115 -25.78 -8.10 -43.75
N GLU A 116 -25.24 -7.05 -44.36
CA GLU A 116 -23.97 -7.03 -45.06
C GLU A 116 -22.88 -6.33 -44.25
N GLY A 117 -23.14 -6.07 -42.99
CA GLY A 117 -22.22 -5.42 -42.04
C GLY A 117 -22.82 -5.39 -40.65
N MET A 118 -22.23 -4.60 -39.78
CA MET A 118 -22.64 -4.43 -38.40
C MET A 118 -22.42 -2.98 -37.95
N LEU A 119 -23.43 -2.39 -37.31
CA LEU A 119 -23.27 -1.12 -36.59
C LEU A 119 -22.72 -1.40 -35.20
N CYS A 120 -21.61 -0.80 -34.88
CA CYS A 120 -20.84 -1.15 -33.69
C CYS A 120 -21.15 -0.24 -32.49
N SER A 121 -21.15 -0.84 -31.32
CA SER A 121 -21.06 -0.17 -30.02
C SER A 121 -19.59 0.07 -29.61
N PHE A 122 -19.37 0.87 -28.57
CA PHE A 122 -18.02 1.06 -28.00
C PHE A 122 -17.42 -0.24 -27.50
N SER A 123 -18.18 -1.04 -26.78
CA SER A 123 -17.72 -2.31 -26.22
C SER A 123 -17.30 -3.34 -27.29
N GLU A 124 -17.99 -3.39 -28.44
CA GLU A 124 -17.64 -4.27 -29.56
C GLU A 124 -16.30 -3.89 -30.22
N LEU A 125 -15.91 -2.62 -30.12
CA LEU A 125 -14.61 -2.13 -30.58
C LEU A 125 -13.53 -2.15 -29.49
N GLY A 126 -13.84 -2.67 -28.29
CA GLY A 126 -12.91 -2.68 -27.16
C GLY A 126 -12.55 -1.28 -26.66
N ILE A 127 -13.52 -0.34 -26.78
CA ILE A 127 -13.40 1.02 -26.27
C ILE A 127 -14.18 1.08 -24.95
N ASP A 128 -13.48 1.44 -23.87
CA ASP A 128 -14.09 1.53 -22.53
C ASP A 128 -14.93 2.81 -22.40
N VAL A 129 -16.21 2.67 -22.70
CA VAL A 129 -17.24 3.70 -22.54
C VAL A 129 -18.51 3.01 -22.04
N ASP A 130 -19.06 3.48 -20.94
CA ASP A 130 -20.34 3.04 -20.40
C ASP A 130 -21.49 3.75 -21.16
N ALA A 131 -21.80 3.23 -22.35
CA ALA A 131 -22.87 3.73 -23.19
C ALA A 131 -23.64 2.57 -23.85
N ASP A 132 -24.96 2.66 -23.78
CA ASP A 132 -25.86 1.72 -24.44
C ASP A 132 -26.04 2.05 -25.92
N GLY A 133 -26.09 1.05 -26.76
CA GLY A 133 -26.39 1.15 -28.17
C GLY A 133 -25.16 1.31 -29.07
N ILE A 134 -25.39 1.75 -30.30
CA ILE A 134 -24.35 1.98 -31.30
C ILE A 134 -23.67 3.33 -31.11
N ILE A 135 -22.42 3.44 -31.57
CA ILE A 135 -21.66 4.68 -31.55
C ILE A 135 -22.32 5.73 -32.43
N GLU A 136 -22.70 6.86 -31.84
CA GLU A 136 -23.16 8.04 -32.56
C GLU A 136 -22.00 9.00 -32.82
N LEU A 137 -21.69 9.25 -34.07
CA LEU A 137 -20.64 10.17 -34.48
C LEU A 137 -21.25 11.56 -34.85
N PRO A 138 -20.43 12.64 -34.75
CA PRO A 138 -20.85 13.96 -35.19
C PRO A 138 -21.40 13.95 -36.63
N LEU A 139 -22.39 14.82 -36.93
CA LEU A 139 -23.05 14.86 -38.22
C LEU A 139 -22.09 15.24 -39.37
N ASP A 140 -21.01 15.94 -39.10
CA ASP A 140 -19.96 16.30 -40.03
C ASP A 140 -18.90 15.21 -40.26
N ALA A 141 -18.97 14.09 -39.51
CA ALA A 141 -18.05 12.97 -39.68
C ALA A 141 -18.01 12.47 -41.14
N PRO A 142 -16.84 12.42 -41.79
CA PRO A 142 -16.73 12.09 -43.21
C PRO A 142 -17.01 10.61 -43.48
N VAL A 143 -18.07 10.34 -44.22
CA VAL A 143 -18.50 8.98 -44.57
C VAL A 143 -17.42 8.24 -45.36
N GLY A 144 -17.17 6.98 -44.99
CA GLY A 144 -16.15 6.11 -45.62
C GLY A 144 -14.75 6.22 -45.03
N THR A 145 -14.51 7.19 -44.12
CA THR A 145 -13.22 7.29 -43.44
C THR A 145 -13.02 6.13 -42.46
N ASN A 146 -11.82 5.62 -42.37
CA ASN A 146 -11.47 4.62 -41.38
C ASN A 146 -11.70 5.17 -39.97
N LEU A 147 -12.46 4.44 -39.15
CA LEU A 147 -12.82 4.87 -37.81
C LEU A 147 -11.59 5.05 -36.89
N ARG A 148 -10.57 4.17 -37.00
CA ARG A 148 -9.34 4.30 -36.22
C ARG A 148 -8.62 5.62 -36.51
N GLU A 149 -8.58 6.03 -37.79
CA GLU A 149 -7.98 7.31 -38.21
C GLU A 149 -8.83 8.49 -37.75
N TYR A 150 -10.15 8.39 -37.91
CA TYR A 150 -11.06 9.48 -37.54
C TYR A 150 -11.06 9.78 -36.04
N LEU A 151 -10.99 8.76 -35.20
CA LEU A 151 -10.97 8.90 -33.74
C LEU A 151 -9.53 8.87 -33.18
N ASP A 152 -8.48 8.79 -34.01
CA ASP A 152 -7.08 8.67 -33.60
C ASP A 152 -6.87 7.55 -32.54
N LEU A 153 -7.37 6.32 -32.85
CA LEU A 153 -7.39 5.20 -31.91
C LEU A 153 -6.06 4.41 -31.82
N ASP A 154 -5.06 4.78 -32.63
CA ASP A 154 -3.71 4.21 -32.55
C ASP A 154 -2.89 4.99 -31.50
N ASP A 155 -3.43 5.03 -30.29
CA ASP A 155 -2.87 5.74 -29.14
C ASP A 155 -2.78 4.81 -27.92
N LYS A 156 -2.03 5.23 -26.93
CA LYS A 156 -1.88 4.54 -25.65
C LYS A 156 -2.16 5.49 -24.49
N ALA A 157 -2.87 4.99 -23.51
CA ALA A 157 -3.02 5.65 -22.22
C ALA A 157 -1.91 5.18 -21.29
N ILE A 158 -1.11 6.12 -20.82
CA ILE A 158 0.01 5.90 -19.89
C ILE A 158 -0.42 6.36 -18.52
N GLU A 159 -0.23 5.52 -17.51
CA GLU A 159 -0.49 5.86 -16.12
C GLU A 159 0.82 6.03 -15.36
N ILE A 160 0.96 7.17 -14.64
CA ILE A 160 2.12 7.51 -13.85
C ILE A 160 1.75 7.78 -12.39
N SER A 161 2.61 7.31 -11.49
CA SER A 161 2.63 7.68 -10.08
C SER A 161 3.62 8.80 -9.84
N LEU A 162 3.17 9.81 -9.11
CA LEU A 162 3.96 11.00 -8.81
C LEU A 162 4.22 11.12 -7.32
N THR A 163 5.45 11.45 -6.97
CA THR A 163 5.79 11.89 -5.62
C THR A 163 5.15 13.26 -5.33
N PRO A 164 4.82 13.58 -4.07
CA PRO A 164 4.13 14.83 -3.71
C PRO A 164 4.84 16.10 -4.16
N ASN A 165 6.15 16.09 -4.30
CA ASN A 165 6.96 17.23 -4.77
C ASN A 165 6.83 17.51 -6.28
N ARG A 166 6.35 16.54 -7.08
CA ARG A 166 6.24 16.65 -8.53
C ARG A 166 4.81 16.92 -9.02
N ALA A 167 4.05 17.73 -8.27
CA ALA A 167 2.70 18.13 -8.65
C ALA A 167 2.62 18.94 -9.96
N ASP A 168 3.70 19.56 -10.39
CA ASP A 168 3.86 20.20 -11.70
C ASP A 168 3.57 19.23 -12.85
N CYS A 169 3.84 17.93 -12.67
CA CYS A 169 3.58 16.86 -13.64
C CYS A 169 2.18 16.27 -13.57
N LEU A 170 1.26 16.80 -12.75
CA LEU A 170 -0.16 16.45 -12.78
C LEU A 170 -0.91 17.09 -13.96
N SER A 171 -0.22 17.32 -15.08
CA SER A 171 -0.76 17.91 -16.30
C SER A 171 0.03 17.46 -17.53
N ILE A 172 -0.62 17.57 -18.71
CA ILE A 172 0.07 17.36 -20.01
C ILE A 172 1.24 18.33 -20.16
N ALA A 173 1.05 19.61 -19.80
CA ALA A 173 2.08 20.63 -19.86
C ALA A 173 3.31 20.25 -19.02
N GLY A 174 3.11 19.72 -17.82
CA GLY A 174 4.19 19.28 -16.93
C GLY A 174 4.95 18.07 -17.49
N VAL A 175 4.24 17.03 -17.91
CA VAL A 175 4.86 15.85 -18.55
C VAL A 175 5.60 16.22 -19.82
N ALA A 176 5.01 17.08 -20.67
CA ALA A 176 5.65 17.53 -21.90
C ALA A 176 6.93 18.33 -21.64
N ARG A 177 6.97 19.18 -20.59
CA ARG A 177 8.19 19.87 -20.16
C ARG A 177 9.31 18.89 -19.84
N GLU A 178 9.02 17.88 -19.04
CA GLU A 178 9.99 16.85 -18.64
C GLU A 178 10.53 16.06 -19.85
N VAL A 179 9.65 15.62 -20.73
CA VAL A 179 10.02 14.93 -21.97
C VAL A 179 10.85 15.85 -22.88
N GLY A 180 10.50 17.13 -22.95
CA GLY A 180 11.25 18.15 -23.71
C GLY A 180 12.67 18.35 -23.14
N VAL A 181 12.81 18.43 -21.83
CA VAL A 181 14.09 18.62 -21.15
C VAL A 181 15.07 17.49 -21.44
N VAL A 182 14.65 16.23 -21.28
CA VAL A 182 15.54 15.08 -21.48
C VAL A 182 15.89 14.86 -22.94
N ASN A 183 14.95 15.14 -23.87
CA ASN A 183 15.16 14.99 -25.32
C ASN A 183 15.75 16.24 -25.99
N LYS A 184 16.05 17.30 -25.24
CA LYS A 184 16.57 18.59 -25.75
C LYS A 184 15.65 19.17 -26.84
N GLN A 185 14.34 19.05 -26.68
CA GLN A 185 13.34 19.58 -27.60
C GLN A 185 12.54 20.72 -26.98
N VAL A 186 12.15 21.68 -27.82
CA VAL A 186 11.26 22.75 -27.42
C VAL A 186 9.84 22.21 -27.30
N VAL A 187 9.17 22.56 -26.21
CA VAL A 187 7.75 22.22 -25.99
C VAL A 187 6.87 23.23 -26.77
N ASN A 188 6.04 22.70 -27.64
CA ASN A 188 5.07 23.50 -28.43
C ASN A 188 3.78 23.68 -27.63
N GLN A 189 3.79 24.60 -26.66
CA GLN A 189 2.58 24.93 -25.93
C GLN A 189 1.53 25.51 -26.89
N PRO A 190 0.27 24.98 -26.87
CA PRO A 190 -0.80 25.56 -27.69
C PRO A 190 -0.97 27.05 -27.42
N HIS A 191 -0.91 27.85 -28.47
CA HIS A 191 -1.15 29.28 -28.38
C HIS A 191 -2.66 29.57 -28.46
N PHE A 192 -3.14 30.40 -27.59
CA PHE A 192 -4.50 30.96 -27.67
C PHE A 192 -4.46 32.42 -27.23
N ASP A 193 -5.22 33.21 -27.92
CA ASP A 193 -5.33 34.65 -27.66
C ASP A 193 -6.22 34.93 -26.44
N ALA A 194 -5.97 36.04 -25.77
CA ALA A 194 -6.86 36.51 -24.71
C ALA A 194 -8.23 36.83 -25.28
N VAL A 195 -9.27 36.32 -24.64
CA VAL A 195 -10.67 36.56 -25.08
C VAL A 195 -11.12 37.94 -24.64
N PRO A 196 -11.44 38.87 -25.57
CA PRO A 196 -11.89 40.20 -25.19
C PRO A 196 -13.26 40.12 -24.46
N ALA A 197 -13.51 41.07 -23.56
CA ALA A 197 -14.82 41.24 -22.99
C ALA A 197 -15.84 41.74 -24.06
N MET A 198 -16.95 41.03 -24.18
CA MET A 198 -18.05 41.36 -25.09
C MET A 198 -19.19 42.07 -24.34
N ILE A 199 -19.28 41.85 -23.04
CA ILE A 199 -20.30 42.44 -22.13
C ILE A 199 -19.61 43.11 -20.95
N SER A 200 -20.30 44.02 -20.29
CA SER A 200 -19.78 44.80 -19.14
C SER A 200 -20.02 44.15 -17.78
N ASP A 201 -20.58 42.97 -17.75
CA ASP A 201 -20.90 42.25 -16.53
C ASP A 201 -19.64 41.85 -15.77
N LYS A 202 -19.66 42.10 -14.47
CA LYS A 202 -18.56 41.83 -13.54
C LYS A 202 -19.10 41.14 -12.31
N VAL A 203 -18.25 40.35 -11.66
CA VAL A 203 -18.55 39.74 -10.35
C VAL A 203 -17.72 40.44 -9.28
N GLN A 204 -18.37 40.86 -8.20
CA GLN A 204 -17.69 41.41 -7.02
C GLN A 204 -17.09 40.26 -6.21
N ILE A 205 -15.81 40.41 -5.83
CA ILE A 205 -15.02 39.41 -5.09
C ILE A 205 -14.56 40.02 -3.79
N GLU A 206 -14.74 39.30 -2.68
CA GLU A 206 -14.20 39.63 -1.36
C GLU A 206 -13.29 38.51 -0.87
N LEU A 207 -11.98 38.78 -0.71
CA LEU A 207 -11.03 37.85 -0.08
C LEU A 207 -10.96 38.09 1.43
N ASN A 208 -11.73 37.32 2.18
CA ASN A 208 -11.76 37.39 3.64
C ASN A 208 -10.76 36.43 4.31
N ALA A 209 -10.12 35.55 3.52
CA ALA A 209 -9.04 34.69 3.94
C ALA A 209 -7.85 34.74 2.93
N PRO A 210 -7.18 35.90 2.79
CA PRO A 210 -6.15 36.10 1.76
C PRO A 210 -4.90 35.24 1.97
N GLU A 211 -4.64 34.76 3.19
CA GLU A 211 -3.57 33.82 3.50
C GLU A 211 -3.83 32.43 2.87
N ALA A 212 -5.09 32.01 2.87
CA ALA A 212 -5.50 30.72 2.33
C ALA A 212 -5.76 30.74 0.81
N CYS A 213 -6.23 31.90 0.29
CA CYS A 213 -6.46 32.15 -1.11
C CYS A 213 -5.88 33.51 -1.52
N PRO A 214 -4.60 33.61 -1.84
CA PRO A 214 -4.01 34.90 -2.19
C PRO A 214 -4.35 35.38 -3.62
N ARG A 215 -4.91 34.53 -4.48
CA ARG A 215 -5.29 34.89 -5.86
C ARG A 215 -6.58 34.20 -6.26
N TYR A 216 -7.58 35.00 -6.66
CA TYR A 216 -8.90 34.50 -7.01
C TYR A 216 -9.46 35.25 -8.22
N LEU A 217 -9.89 34.50 -9.24
CA LEU A 217 -10.41 35.02 -10.49
C LEU A 217 -11.81 34.49 -10.76
N LEU A 218 -12.73 35.37 -11.21
CA LEU A 218 -14.04 35.02 -11.73
C LEU A 218 -14.26 35.66 -13.08
N ARG A 219 -15.01 34.98 -13.94
CA ARG A 219 -15.46 35.50 -15.22
C ARG A 219 -16.89 35.07 -15.52
N VAL A 220 -17.76 35.99 -15.80
CA VAL A 220 -19.13 35.72 -16.28
C VAL A 220 -19.10 35.43 -17.78
N VAL A 221 -19.81 34.40 -18.20
CA VAL A 221 -20.13 34.13 -19.60
C VAL A 221 -21.65 33.95 -19.73
N LYS A 222 -22.32 34.81 -20.49
CA LYS A 222 -23.76 34.80 -20.65
C LYS A 222 -24.19 34.11 -21.95
N ASN A 223 -25.45 33.70 -21.98
CA ASN A 223 -26.09 33.10 -23.14
C ASN A 223 -25.40 31.84 -23.67
N VAL A 224 -24.85 31.02 -22.77
CA VAL A 224 -24.21 29.76 -23.15
C VAL A 224 -25.25 28.68 -23.48
N ASN A 225 -25.01 27.90 -24.51
CA ASN A 225 -25.82 26.73 -24.84
C ASN A 225 -25.29 25.50 -24.08
N VAL A 226 -25.83 25.26 -22.88
CA VAL A 226 -25.43 24.10 -22.05
C VAL A 226 -25.82 22.74 -22.65
N LYS A 227 -26.69 22.74 -23.69
CA LYS A 227 -27.10 21.53 -24.43
C LYS A 227 -26.18 21.23 -25.61
N ALA A 228 -25.17 22.05 -25.86
CA ALA A 228 -24.16 21.72 -26.83
C ALA A 228 -23.47 20.39 -26.45
N GLN A 229 -23.07 19.62 -27.44
CA GLN A 229 -22.30 18.41 -27.21
C GLN A 229 -20.83 18.78 -27.20
N SER A 230 -20.10 18.23 -26.22
CA SER A 230 -18.65 18.31 -26.23
C SER A 230 -18.11 17.69 -27.52
N PRO A 231 -17.18 18.33 -28.23
CA PRO A 231 -16.59 17.77 -29.44
C PRO A 231 -15.95 16.43 -29.16
N ILE A 232 -15.98 15.52 -30.13
CA ILE A 232 -15.48 14.15 -29.98
C ILE A 232 -13.98 14.11 -29.56
N TRP A 233 -13.19 15.06 -30.08
CA TRP A 233 -11.78 15.16 -29.69
C TRP A 233 -11.59 15.48 -28.22
N LEU A 234 -12.48 16.32 -27.62
CA LEU A 234 -12.47 16.64 -26.18
C LEU A 234 -12.87 15.43 -25.35
N GLN A 235 -13.97 14.76 -25.76
CA GLN A 235 -14.46 13.56 -25.09
C GLN A 235 -13.39 12.45 -25.07
N GLU A 236 -12.72 12.21 -26.21
CA GLU A 236 -11.68 11.21 -26.34
C GLU A 236 -10.43 11.54 -25.48
N LYS A 237 -9.98 12.79 -25.44
CA LYS A 237 -8.86 13.21 -24.58
C LYS A 237 -9.18 12.99 -23.09
N LEU A 238 -10.39 13.36 -22.64
CA LEU A 238 -10.83 13.11 -21.27
C LEU A 238 -10.92 11.61 -20.95
N ARG A 239 -11.58 10.84 -21.83
CA ARG A 239 -11.73 9.39 -21.67
C ARG A 239 -10.38 8.68 -21.51
N ARG A 240 -9.41 8.99 -22.37
CA ARG A 240 -8.05 8.42 -22.33
C ARG A 240 -7.29 8.77 -21.06
N CYS A 241 -7.68 9.87 -20.40
CA CYS A 241 -7.16 10.26 -19.09
C CYS A 241 -7.97 9.69 -17.92
N GLY A 242 -8.98 8.84 -18.17
CA GLY A 242 -9.81 8.24 -17.15
C GLY A 242 -10.91 9.15 -16.60
N ILE A 243 -11.21 10.27 -17.27
CA ILE A 243 -12.27 11.20 -16.88
C ILE A 243 -13.51 10.96 -17.73
N ARG A 244 -14.64 10.74 -17.06
CA ARG A 244 -15.95 10.63 -17.71
C ARG A 244 -16.46 12.01 -18.11
N THR A 245 -16.96 12.13 -19.33
CA THR A 245 -17.66 13.33 -19.81
C THR A 245 -19.05 13.45 -19.18
N ILE A 246 -19.46 14.66 -18.83
CA ILE A 246 -20.73 14.97 -18.15
C ILE A 246 -21.55 15.99 -18.97
N ASP A 247 -21.03 17.18 -19.09
CA ASP A 247 -21.59 18.28 -19.89
C ASP A 247 -20.44 19.16 -20.40
N PRO A 248 -20.64 19.98 -21.43
CA PRO A 248 -19.55 20.72 -22.07
C PRO A 248 -18.83 21.70 -21.13
N ILE A 249 -19.49 22.22 -20.10
CA ILE A 249 -18.88 23.17 -19.16
C ILE A 249 -17.92 22.43 -18.21
N VAL A 250 -18.38 21.32 -17.62
CA VAL A 250 -17.58 20.47 -16.75
C VAL A 250 -16.44 19.80 -17.53
N ASP A 251 -16.71 19.38 -18.78
CA ASP A 251 -15.70 18.77 -19.64
C ASP A 251 -14.57 19.75 -19.97
N ILE A 252 -14.92 21.04 -20.23
CA ILE A 252 -13.93 22.10 -20.47
C ILE A 252 -13.08 22.36 -19.22
N THR A 253 -13.69 22.44 -18.04
CA THR A 253 -12.91 22.65 -16.79
C THR A 253 -11.98 21.48 -16.50
N ASN A 254 -12.42 20.24 -16.73
CA ASN A 254 -11.60 19.04 -16.62
C ASN A 254 -10.49 18.98 -17.68
N TYR A 255 -10.78 19.42 -18.90
CA TYR A 255 -9.79 19.52 -19.96
C TYR A 255 -8.65 20.47 -19.58
N VAL A 256 -8.97 21.69 -19.11
CA VAL A 256 -7.99 22.69 -18.67
C VAL A 256 -7.18 22.19 -17.47
N LEU A 257 -7.83 21.49 -16.54
CA LEU A 257 -7.18 20.83 -15.41
C LEU A 257 -6.11 19.84 -15.90
N LEU A 258 -6.43 18.98 -16.87
CA LEU A 258 -5.49 18.01 -17.41
C LEU A 258 -4.45 18.66 -18.32
N GLU A 259 -4.85 19.59 -19.16
CA GLU A 259 -3.95 20.27 -20.12
C GLU A 259 -2.88 21.08 -19.38
N LEU A 260 -3.27 21.92 -18.42
CA LEU A 260 -2.44 22.94 -17.80
C LEU A 260 -2.09 22.67 -16.33
N GLY A 261 -2.86 21.83 -15.63
CA GLY A 261 -2.68 21.58 -14.20
C GLY A 261 -3.42 22.56 -13.28
N GLN A 262 -4.30 23.41 -13.84
CA GLN A 262 -5.12 24.34 -13.07
C GLN A 262 -6.52 23.79 -12.88
N PRO A 263 -6.90 23.39 -11.64
CA PRO A 263 -8.30 23.07 -11.37
C PRO A 263 -9.17 24.31 -11.50
N MET A 264 -10.31 24.15 -12.14
CA MET A 264 -11.31 25.21 -12.35
C MET A 264 -12.67 24.71 -11.87
N HIS A 265 -13.54 25.68 -11.56
CA HIS A 265 -14.94 25.41 -11.22
C HIS A 265 -15.87 26.33 -12.02
N ALA A 266 -17.13 25.92 -12.16
CA ALA A 266 -18.15 26.70 -12.81
C ALA A 266 -19.41 26.73 -11.95
N PHE A 267 -19.95 27.92 -11.73
CA PHE A 267 -21.23 28.15 -11.05
C PHE A 267 -22.30 28.58 -12.05
N ASP A 268 -23.55 28.24 -11.76
CA ASP A 268 -24.71 28.85 -12.40
C ASP A 268 -24.87 30.28 -11.90
N ALA A 269 -24.66 31.26 -12.75
CA ALA A 269 -24.72 32.68 -12.40
C ALA A 269 -26.06 33.11 -11.78
N SER A 270 -27.16 32.43 -12.11
CA SER A 270 -28.46 32.71 -11.55
C SER A 270 -28.65 32.28 -10.10
N LYS A 271 -27.78 31.40 -9.65
CA LYS A 271 -27.79 30.81 -8.29
C LYS A 271 -26.79 31.45 -7.33
N VAL A 272 -25.99 32.40 -7.80
CA VAL A 272 -24.94 33.06 -7.03
C VAL A 272 -25.30 34.52 -6.76
N SER A 273 -25.35 34.90 -5.49
CA SER A 273 -25.51 36.26 -5.04
C SER A 273 -24.15 36.97 -4.90
N GLN A 274 -24.12 38.28 -5.18
CA GLN A 274 -22.86 39.05 -5.02
C GLN A 274 -22.84 39.81 -3.70
N PRO A 275 -21.64 40.06 -3.12
CA PRO A 275 -20.31 39.60 -3.58
C PRO A 275 -20.05 38.11 -3.34
N VAL A 276 -19.20 37.50 -4.17
CA VAL A 276 -18.63 36.18 -3.89
C VAL A 276 -17.51 36.35 -2.91
N GLN A 277 -17.54 35.57 -1.85
CA GLN A 277 -16.61 35.65 -0.72
C GLN A 277 -15.75 34.40 -0.64
N VAL A 278 -14.45 34.57 -0.47
CA VAL A 278 -13.53 33.49 -0.12
C VAL A 278 -13.18 33.63 1.36
N ARG A 279 -13.67 32.73 2.21
CA ARG A 279 -13.56 32.79 3.66
C ARG A 279 -13.42 31.41 4.30
N LEU A 280 -13.07 31.40 5.57
CA LEU A 280 -13.21 30.19 6.37
C LEU A 280 -14.71 29.96 6.70
N ALA A 281 -15.06 28.67 6.86
CA ALA A 281 -16.41 28.29 7.24
C ALA A 281 -16.75 28.78 8.65
N ASN A 282 -18.04 29.16 8.86
CA ASN A 282 -18.53 29.46 10.18
C ASN A 282 -18.86 28.16 10.94
N ASN A 283 -18.84 28.23 12.26
CA ASN A 283 -19.17 27.09 13.08
C ASN A 283 -20.62 26.62 12.86
N GLY A 284 -20.78 25.34 12.48
CA GLY A 284 -22.09 24.73 12.25
C GLY A 284 -22.67 24.94 10.86
N GLU A 285 -21.91 25.52 9.92
CA GLU A 285 -22.34 25.57 8.52
C GLU A 285 -22.39 24.16 7.91
N GLU A 286 -23.37 23.95 7.05
CA GLU A 286 -23.53 22.72 6.28
C GLU A 286 -23.53 23.04 4.78
N LEU A 287 -22.99 22.14 3.99
CA LEU A 287 -22.98 22.22 2.54
C LEU A 287 -23.43 20.89 1.94
N VAL A 288 -24.47 20.93 1.12
CA VAL A 288 -24.86 19.78 0.29
C VAL A 288 -23.95 19.76 -0.93
N LEU A 289 -23.21 18.69 -1.10
CA LEU A 289 -22.22 18.51 -2.16
C LEU A 289 -22.87 18.05 -3.47
N LEU A 290 -22.15 18.15 -4.59
CA LEU A 290 -22.60 17.71 -5.92
C LEU A 290 -22.99 16.22 -5.99
N ASP A 291 -22.47 15.39 -5.11
CA ASP A 291 -22.82 13.96 -4.97
C ASP A 291 -24.08 13.72 -4.10
N GLY A 292 -24.70 14.78 -3.58
CA GLY A 292 -25.88 14.72 -2.71
C GLY A 292 -25.57 14.48 -1.24
N THR A 293 -24.32 14.28 -0.84
CA THR A 293 -23.94 14.14 0.56
C THR A 293 -23.92 15.50 1.27
N THR A 294 -24.20 15.52 2.58
CA THR A 294 -24.17 16.74 3.38
C THR A 294 -22.91 16.79 4.22
N ALA A 295 -22.05 17.77 3.96
CA ALA A 295 -20.84 18.01 4.74
C ALA A 295 -21.11 19.01 5.88
N LYS A 296 -20.76 18.65 7.13
CA LYS A 296 -20.74 19.57 8.27
C LYS A 296 -19.38 20.25 8.32
N LEU A 297 -19.35 21.53 7.95
CA LEU A 297 -18.12 22.26 7.75
C LEU A 297 -17.41 22.57 9.09
N GLN A 298 -16.11 22.31 9.11
CA GLN A 298 -15.25 22.67 10.24
C GLN A 298 -14.76 24.12 10.09
N PRO A 299 -14.53 24.87 11.18
CA PRO A 299 -14.11 26.28 11.12
C PRO A 299 -12.80 26.56 10.38
N ASN A 300 -11.99 25.52 10.15
CA ASN A 300 -10.72 25.60 9.42
C ASN A 300 -10.84 25.23 7.93
N THR A 301 -12.06 25.01 7.45
CA THR A 301 -12.33 24.70 6.05
C THR A 301 -12.50 26.00 5.25
N LEU A 302 -11.74 26.15 4.17
CA LEU A 302 -11.88 27.24 3.24
C LEU A 302 -13.13 27.00 2.35
N VAL A 303 -13.96 28.02 2.21
CA VAL A 303 -15.18 27.97 1.41
C VAL A 303 -15.26 29.13 0.44
N ILE A 304 -15.86 28.86 -0.74
CA ILE A 304 -16.41 29.88 -1.60
C ILE A 304 -17.85 30.07 -1.13
N ALA A 305 -18.25 31.29 -0.85
CA ALA A 305 -19.55 31.62 -0.27
C ALA A 305 -20.14 32.87 -0.89
N ASP A 306 -21.40 33.08 -0.64
CA ASP A 306 -22.10 34.34 -0.95
C ASP A 306 -22.91 34.79 0.29
N GLN A 307 -23.86 35.72 0.09
CA GLN A 307 -24.72 36.19 1.16
C GLN A 307 -25.69 35.12 1.72
N THR A 308 -25.92 34.06 0.96
CA THR A 308 -26.85 32.96 1.32
C THR A 308 -26.16 31.83 2.08
N GLY A 309 -24.84 31.68 1.95
CA GLY A 309 -24.05 30.63 2.59
C GLY A 309 -22.92 30.09 1.74
N PRO A 310 -22.33 28.92 2.10
CA PRO A 310 -21.27 28.30 1.36
C PRO A 310 -21.79 27.72 0.03
N LEU A 311 -21.08 28.03 -1.06
CA LEU A 311 -21.33 27.55 -2.43
C LEU A 311 -20.49 26.33 -2.78
N ALA A 312 -19.26 26.28 -2.25
CA ALA A 312 -18.31 25.19 -2.48
C ALA A 312 -17.29 25.09 -1.33
N MET A 313 -16.73 23.89 -1.12
CA MET A 313 -15.47 23.74 -0.40
C MET A 313 -14.33 24.11 -1.37
N ALA A 314 -13.66 25.22 -1.08
CA ALA A 314 -12.63 25.78 -1.95
C ALA A 314 -11.54 24.77 -2.30
N GLY A 315 -11.31 24.54 -3.59
CA GLY A 315 -10.30 23.62 -4.10
C GLY A 315 -10.56 22.12 -3.83
N ILE A 316 -11.73 21.77 -3.29
CA ILE A 316 -12.05 20.38 -2.90
C ILE A 316 -13.28 19.89 -3.65
N PHE A 317 -14.46 20.47 -3.40
CA PHE A 317 -15.72 19.96 -3.97
C PHE A 317 -16.79 21.05 -4.09
N GLY A 318 -17.52 21.05 -5.19
CA GLY A 318 -18.62 21.99 -5.45
C GLY A 318 -19.88 21.66 -4.63
N GLY A 319 -20.69 22.70 -4.37
CA GLY A 319 -22.01 22.57 -3.76
C GLY A 319 -23.10 22.33 -4.81
N GLN A 320 -24.09 21.51 -4.48
CA GLN A 320 -25.19 21.15 -5.37
C GLN A 320 -26.07 22.39 -5.76
N ALA A 321 -26.32 23.28 -4.79
CA ALA A 321 -27.20 24.39 -4.96
C ALA A 321 -26.71 25.43 -5.98
N SER A 322 -25.39 25.59 -6.11
CA SER A 322 -24.72 26.57 -6.99
C SER A 322 -24.21 25.96 -8.29
N GLY A 323 -24.26 24.64 -8.44
CA GLY A 323 -23.73 23.93 -9.61
C GLY A 323 -24.47 24.23 -10.90
N VAL A 324 -23.76 24.07 -12.01
CA VAL A 324 -24.31 24.13 -13.37
C VAL A 324 -25.32 22.99 -13.57
N ASP A 325 -26.41 23.27 -14.25
CA ASP A 325 -27.44 22.32 -14.61
C ASP A 325 -27.54 22.23 -16.14
N ALA A 326 -27.36 21.03 -16.68
CA ALA A 326 -27.30 20.77 -18.11
C ALA A 326 -28.60 21.15 -18.90
N GLU A 327 -29.73 21.38 -18.21
CA GLU A 327 -31.01 21.72 -18.83
C GLU A 327 -31.37 23.20 -18.68
N THR A 328 -31.03 23.82 -17.57
CA THR A 328 -31.57 25.11 -17.17
C THR A 328 -30.57 26.25 -17.15
N THR A 329 -29.29 26.01 -16.94
CA THR A 329 -28.26 27.05 -16.88
C THR A 329 -28.14 27.81 -18.21
N ARG A 330 -28.01 29.11 -18.12
CA ARG A 330 -27.84 30.00 -19.27
C ARG A 330 -26.61 30.88 -19.16
N ASP A 331 -26.31 31.29 -17.97
CA ASP A 331 -25.19 32.16 -17.64
C ASP A 331 -24.29 31.44 -16.64
N VAL A 332 -22.99 31.49 -16.85
CA VAL A 332 -21.99 30.75 -16.07
C VAL A 332 -20.99 31.71 -15.47
N ILE A 333 -20.56 31.46 -14.26
CA ILE A 333 -19.39 32.10 -13.66
C ILE A 333 -18.27 31.06 -13.61
N LEU A 334 -17.22 31.26 -14.39
CA LEU A 334 -15.99 30.47 -14.32
C LEU A 334 -15.13 30.96 -13.17
N GLU A 335 -14.53 30.02 -12.43
CA GLU A 335 -13.60 30.23 -11.32
C GLU A 335 -12.21 29.67 -11.64
N ALA A 336 -11.17 30.44 -11.36
CA ALA A 336 -9.79 29.99 -11.32
C ALA A 336 -9.09 30.61 -10.12
N ALA A 337 -8.45 29.79 -9.27
CA ALA A 337 -7.86 30.27 -8.03
C ALA A 337 -6.49 29.66 -7.78
N PHE A 338 -5.71 30.36 -6.95
CA PHE A 338 -4.59 29.77 -6.26
C PHE A 338 -4.95 29.64 -4.77
N PHE A 339 -4.99 28.42 -4.27
CA PHE A 339 -5.17 28.14 -2.86
C PHE A 339 -3.82 27.72 -2.26
N ALA A 340 -3.48 28.28 -1.09
CA ALA A 340 -2.27 27.87 -0.41
C ALA A 340 -2.32 26.37 -0.05
N PRO A 341 -1.31 25.56 -0.36
CA PRO A 341 -1.35 24.11 -0.15
C PRO A 341 -1.73 23.70 1.28
N LEU A 342 -1.21 24.41 2.29
CA LEU A 342 -1.53 24.14 3.69
C LEU A 342 -3.01 24.39 4.05
N ALA A 343 -3.72 25.23 3.31
CA ALA A 343 -5.15 25.47 3.54
C ALA A 343 -6.02 24.29 3.04
N ILE A 344 -5.52 23.54 2.05
CA ILE A 344 -6.24 22.41 1.44
C ILE A 344 -5.75 21.06 1.96
N ALA A 345 -4.45 20.93 2.29
CA ALA A 345 -3.85 19.68 2.72
C ALA A 345 -4.60 19.04 3.91
N GLY A 346 -4.99 17.79 3.73
CA GLY A 346 -5.72 17.00 4.72
C GLY A 346 -7.20 17.37 4.89
N ARG A 347 -7.69 18.48 4.31
CA ARG A 347 -9.10 18.91 4.45
C ARG A 347 -10.05 17.98 3.71
N ALA A 348 -9.75 17.61 2.48
CA ALA A 348 -10.56 16.65 1.72
C ALA A 348 -10.74 15.34 2.52
N ARG A 349 -9.66 14.82 3.11
CA ARG A 349 -9.68 13.60 3.93
C ARG A 349 -10.56 13.71 5.18
N GLN A 350 -10.67 14.90 5.80
CA GLN A 350 -11.57 15.12 6.94
C GLN A 350 -13.04 14.83 6.61
N TYR A 351 -13.41 15.00 5.34
CA TYR A 351 -14.76 14.76 4.82
C TYR A 351 -14.89 13.45 4.07
N GLY A 352 -13.86 12.59 4.08
CA GLY A 352 -13.84 11.35 3.31
C GLY A 352 -13.78 11.56 1.79
N LEU A 353 -13.32 12.74 1.35
CA LEU A 353 -13.23 13.12 -0.06
C LEU A 353 -11.79 12.96 -0.59
N HIS A 354 -11.72 12.63 -1.88
CA HIS A 354 -10.50 12.65 -2.66
C HIS A 354 -10.87 13.06 -4.09
N THR A 355 -10.38 14.21 -4.54
CA THR A 355 -10.71 14.75 -5.87
C THR A 355 -9.45 15.16 -6.63
N ASP A 356 -9.55 15.21 -7.95
CA ASP A 356 -8.47 15.71 -8.82
C ASP A 356 -8.06 17.15 -8.49
N SER A 357 -9.02 17.98 -8.06
CA SER A 357 -8.76 19.34 -7.61
C SER A 357 -7.99 19.37 -6.30
N SER A 358 -8.48 18.67 -5.26
CA SER A 358 -7.81 18.63 -3.95
C SER A 358 -6.42 18.04 -4.04
N HIS A 359 -6.25 17.00 -4.88
CA HIS A 359 -4.97 16.34 -5.11
C HIS A 359 -3.90 17.29 -5.67
N ARG A 360 -4.31 18.24 -6.54
CA ARG A 360 -3.42 19.26 -7.08
C ARG A 360 -3.18 20.40 -6.09
N PHE A 361 -4.25 20.98 -5.55
CA PHE A 361 -4.12 22.14 -4.64
C PHE A 361 -3.36 21.80 -3.33
N GLU A 362 -3.52 20.60 -2.77
CA GLU A 362 -2.81 20.22 -1.55
C GLU A 362 -1.29 20.04 -1.76
N ARG A 363 -0.86 19.82 -3.01
CA ARG A 363 0.56 19.67 -3.38
C ARG A 363 1.16 20.94 -3.94
N GLY A 364 0.34 21.76 -4.58
CA GLY A 364 0.73 23.04 -5.20
C GLY A 364 0.31 23.13 -6.65
N VAL A 365 -0.17 24.31 -7.03
CA VAL A 365 -0.51 24.71 -8.39
C VAL A 365 0.31 25.95 -8.71
N ASP A 366 0.70 26.13 -9.96
CA ASP A 366 1.43 27.32 -10.39
C ASP A 366 0.61 28.59 -10.10
N PHE A 367 1.13 29.45 -9.22
CA PHE A 367 0.44 30.67 -8.76
C PHE A 367 0.35 31.77 -9.81
N THR A 368 0.94 31.57 -10.99
CA THR A 368 0.89 32.50 -12.12
C THR A 368 -0.08 32.07 -13.22
N LEU A 369 -0.64 30.84 -13.13
CA LEU A 369 -1.34 30.17 -14.22
C LEU A 369 -2.82 30.57 -14.34
N GLN A 370 -3.46 31.10 -13.29
CA GLN A 370 -4.91 31.26 -13.18
C GLN A 370 -5.53 32.08 -14.33
N ARG A 371 -4.90 33.19 -14.70
CA ARG A 371 -5.37 34.03 -15.81
C ARG A 371 -5.29 33.31 -17.15
N HIS A 372 -4.19 32.60 -17.39
CA HIS A 372 -3.98 31.82 -18.61
C HIS A 372 -5.02 30.71 -18.75
N ALA A 373 -5.28 29.97 -17.66
CA ALA A 373 -6.31 28.94 -17.61
C ALA A 373 -7.72 29.51 -17.81
N MET A 374 -8.01 30.69 -17.24
CA MET A 374 -9.30 31.37 -17.42
C MET A 374 -9.53 31.73 -18.87
N GLU A 375 -8.52 32.26 -19.56
CA GLU A 375 -8.60 32.60 -21.00
C GLU A 375 -8.81 31.32 -21.83
N ARG A 376 -8.05 30.22 -21.51
CA ARG A 376 -8.22 28.94 -22.23
C ARG A 376 -9.60 28.37 -22.07
N ALA A 377 -10.12 28.32 -20.86
CA ALA A 377 -11.46 27.81 -20.57
C ALA A 377 -12.53 28.67 -21.26
N THR A 378 -12.37 30.01 -21.25
CA THR A 378 -13.30 30.90 -21.90
C THR A 378 -13.30 30.71 -23.42
N ALA A 379 -12.13 30.61 -24.05
CA ALA A 379 -12.01 30.37 -25.48
C ALA A 379 -12.73 29.06 -25.88
N LEU A 380 -12.51 27.99 -25.17
CA LEU A 380 -13.15 26.69 -25.39
C LEU A 380 -14.68 26.77 -25.17
N LEU A 381 -15.12 27.49 -24.13
CA LEU A 381 -16.55 27.65 -23.83
C LEU A 381 -17.27 28.39 -24.93
N LEU A 382 -16.69 29.49 -25.44
CA LEU A 382 -17.27 30.25 -26.54
C LEU A 382 -17.31 29.47 -27.86
N ASP A 383 -16.27 28.68 -28.13
CA ASP A 383 -16.20 27.86 -29.35
C ASP A 383 -17.22 26.71 -29.32
N ILE A 384 -17.43 26.07 -28.18
CA ILE A 384 -18.31 24.89 -28.04
C ILE A 384 -19.76 25.27 -27.73
N CYS A 385 -19.96 26.17 -26.77
CA CYS A 385 -21.26 26.54 -26.24
C CYS A 385 -21.75 27.89 -26.74
N GLY A 386 -20.89 28.68 -27.40
CA GLY A 386 -21.21 30.08 -27.71
C GLY A 386 -21.29 30.94 -26.45
N GLY A 387 -21.91 32.10 -26.58
CA GLY A 387 -22.10 33.03 -25.46
C GLY A 387 -21.30 34.31 -25.60
N GLU A 388 -21.34 35.14 -24.55
CA GLU A 388 -20.69 36.45 -24.48
C GLU A 388 -19.93 36.58 -23.16
N ALA A 389 -18.62 36.72 -23.23
CA ALA A 389 -17.77 36.82 -22.06
C ALA A 389 -17.70 38.25 -21.51
N GLY A 390 -17.78 38.37 -20.19
CA GLY A 390 -17.47 39.58 -19.43
C GLY A 390 -15.98 39.78 -19.20
N GLU A 391 -15.63 40.84 -18.45
CA GLU A 391 -14.26 41.04 -18.00
C GLU A 391 -13.84 40.00 -16.96
N ILE A 392 -12.55 39.64 -16.93
CA ILE A 392 -11.98 38.86 -15.84
C ILE A 392 -11.90 39.75 -14.60
N CYS A 393 -12.63 39.38 -13.56
CA CYS A 393 -12.52 39.97 -12.22
C CYS A 393 -11.47 39.23 -11.43
N GLU A 394 -10.41 39.92 -11.03
CA GLU A 394 -9.27 39.35 -10.32
C GLU A 394 -8.99 40.12 -9.06
N VAL A 395 -8.77 39.41 -7.95
CA VAL A 395 -8.28 39.96 -6.69
C VAL A 395 -7.03 39.20 -6.28
N VAL A 396 -5.97 39.95 -5.99
CA VAL A 396 -4.65 39.41 -5.63
C VAL A 396 -4.20 40.02 -4.33
N SER A 397 -3.72 39.20 -3.42
CA SER A 397 -3.04 39.61 -2.20
C SER A 397 -1.54 39.32 -2.33
N GLU A 398 -0.79 40.24 -2.89
CA GLU A 398 0.64 40.11 -3.19
C GLU A 398 1.49 39.69 -1.96
N GLN A 399 1.02 40.05 -0.78
CA GLN A 399 1.72 39.71 0.48
C GLN A 399 1.79 38.20 0.72
N TYR A 400 0.77 37.45 0.30
CA TYR A 400 0.62 36.02 0.57
C TYR A 400 0.87 35.13 -0.66
N LEU A 401 1.13 35.73 -1.82
CA LEU A 401 1.58 34.95 -2.99
C LEU A 401 2.93 34.32 -2.72
N PRO A 402 3.13 33.05 -3.15
CA PRO A 402 4.45 32.42 -3.09
C PRO A 402 5.49 33.26 -3.81
N LYS A 403 6.70 33.24 -3.31
CA LYS A 403 7.85 33.84 -3.98
C LYS A 403 8.68 32.72 -4.57
N VAL A 404 9.16 32.95 -5.79
CA VAL A 404 10.11 32.03 -6.41
C VAL A 404 11.42 32.07 -5.63
N ASN A 405 11.91 30.90 -5.24
CA ASN A 405 13.13 30.77 -4.45
C ASN A 405 14.37 30.97 -5.30
N GLU A 406 15.36 31.66 -4.76
CA GLU A 406 16.72 31.70 -5.27
C GLU A 406 17.58 30.76 -4.42
N VAL A 407 18.11 29.69 -5.01
CA VAL A 407 18.89 28.65 -4.35
C VAL A 407 20.29 28.62 -4.92
N THR A 408 21.30 28.46 -4.05
CA THR A 408 22.69 28.35 -4.49
C THR A 408 23.18 26.92 -4.48
N LEU A 409 23.90 26.51 -5.53
CA LEU A 409 24.53 25.21 -5.66
C LEU A 409 26.05 25.38 -5.78
N ARG A 410 26.79 24.83 -4.83
CA ARG A 410 28.26 24.82 -4.84
C ARG A 410 28.78 23.66 -5.67
N ARG A 411 29.78 23.90 -6.49
CA ARG A 411 30.47 22.89 -7.31
C ARG A 411 30.96 21.71 -6.45
N GLU A 412 31.64 22.00 -5.36
CA GLU A 412 32.18 20.99 -4.46
C GLU A 412 31.09 20.08 -3.87
N LYS A 413 29.94 20.65 -3.52
CA LYS A 413 28.80 19.88 -2.96
C LYS A 413 28.20 18.96 -4.02
N LEU A 414 28.01 19.46 -5.25
CA LEU A 414 27.49 18.67 -6.37
C LEU A 414 28.40 17.46 -6.64
N ASP A 415 29.69 17.72 -6.85
CA ASP A 415 30.67 16.68 -7.20
C ASP A 415 30.82 15.66 -6.05
N SER A 416 30.83 16.14 -4.80
CA SER A 416 30.93 15.27 -3.62
C SER A 416 29.72 14.38 -3.41
N LEU A 417 28.51 14.91 -3.60
CA LEU A 417 27.27 14.14 -3.38
C LEU A 417 27.06 13.10 -4.50
N LEU A 418 27.32 13.47 -5.76
CA LEU A 418 27.19 12.55 -6.89
C LEU A 418 28.39 11.59 -7.02
N GLY A 419 29.53 11.91 -6.39
CA GLY A 419 30.78 11.15 -6.57
C GLY A 419 31.31 11.19 -8.01
N HIS A 420 30.85 12.15 -8.79
CA HIS A 420 31.16 12.32 -10.22
C HIS A 420 31.15 13.79 -10.60
N HIS A 421 32.12 14.17 -11.44
CA HIS A 421 32.19 15.53 -11.97
C HIS A 421 31.36 15.63 -13.26
N ILE A 422 30.41 16.57 -13.28
CA ILE A 422 29.61 16.94 -14.46
C ILE A 422 30.08 18.33 -14.91
N GLU A 423 30.39 18.49 -16.21
CA GLU A 423 30.89 19.76 -16.78
C GLU A 423 29.93 20.93 -16.47
N THR A 424 30.49 22.11 -16.23
CA THR A 424 29.76 23.32 -15.83
C THR A 424 28.69 23.69 -16.84
N GLU A 425 29.03 23.58 -18.12
CA GLU A 425 28.13 23.88 -19.25
C GLU A 425 26.93 22.93 -19.26
N THR A 426 27.16 21.66 -18.97
CA THR A 426 26.09 20.64 -18.89
C THR A 426 25.14 20.95 -17.74
N VAL A 427 25.66 21.26 -16.56
CA VAL A 427 24.82 21.60 -15.38
C VAL A 427 24.00 22.87 -15.66
N THR A 428 24.63 23.89 -16.26
CA THR A 428 23.97 25.15 -16.62
C THR A 428 22.86 24.90 -17.66
N GLU A 429 23.14 24.13 -18.71
CA GLU A 429 22.17 23.74 -19.75
C GLU A 429 20.97 22.98 -19.14
N ILE A 430 21.20 22.11 -18.17
CA ILE A 430 20.12 21.39 -17.48
C ILE A 430 19.17 22.38 -16.81
N PHE A 431 19.66 23.31 -16.02
CA PHE A 431 18.83 24.31 -15.34
C PHE A 431 18.09 25.21 -16.33
N GLU A 432 18.76 25.67 -17.39
CA GLU A 432 18.10 26.48 -18.42
C GLU A 432 16.96 25.73 -19.12
N ARG A 433 17.14 24.43 -19.43
CA ARG A 433 16.10 23.61 -20.04
C ARG A 433 14.93 23.33 -19.09
N LEU A 434 15.16 23.27 -17.79
CA LEU A 434 14.13 23.18 -16.76
C LEU A 434 13.32 24.49 -16.61
N GLY A 435 13.72 25.55 -17.31
CA GLY A 435 13.07 26.86 -17.25
C GLY A 435 13.53 27.70 -16.06
N PHE A 436 14.65 27.35 -15.43
CA PHE A 436 15.22 28.10 -14.32
C PHE A 436 16.11 29.25 -14.84
N ALA A 437 16.10 30.37 -14.14
CA ALA A 437 17.09 31.41 -14.40
C ALA A 437 18.36 31.07 -13.62
N VAL A 438 19.51 31.02 -14.33
CA VAL A 438 20.77 30.56 -13.75
C VAL A 438 21.89 31.56 -13.99
N LYS A 439 22.75 31.73 -12.96
CA LYS A 439 24.01 32.48 -13.01
C LYS A 439 25.10 31.63 -12.41
N TYR A 440 26.24 31.51 -13.08
CA TYR A 440 27.42 30.82 -12.57
C TYR A 440 28.57 31.78 -12.32
N ALA A 441 29.11 31.81 -11.13
CA ALA A 441 30.27 32.57 -10.76
C ALA A 441 30.98 31.97 -9.55
N ASN A 442 32.32 31.97 -9.53
CA ASN A 442 33.13 31.54 -8.38
C ASN A 442 32.78 30.11 -7.88
N ASP A 443 32.61 29.18 -8.81
CA ASP A 443 32.23 27.78 -8.54
C ASP A 443 30.90 27.60 -7.83
N VAL A 444 29.96 28.53 -8.01
CA VAL A 444 28.61 28.50 -7.48
C VAL A 444 27.59 28.85 -8.57
N TRP A 445 26.54 28.04 -8.70
CA TRP A 445 25.33 28.40 -9.45
C TRP A 445 24.35 29.09 -8.51
N THR A 446 23.83 30.22 -8.93
CA THR A 446 22.66 30.86 -8.31
C THR A 446 21.49 30.62 -9.24
N VAL A 447 20.53 29.85 -8.77
CA VAL A 447 19.40 29.35 -9.56
C VAL A 447 18.10 29.89 -8.99
N THR A 448 17.30 30.56 -9.84
CA THR A 448 15.94 30.96 -9.51
C THR A 448 14.99 29.98 -10.17
N SER A 449 14.19 29.24 -9.38
CA SER A 449 13.28 28.21 -9.87
C SER A 449 12.14 28.80 -10.68
N ALA A 450 11.38 27.96 -11.40
CA ALA A 450 10.17 28.35 -12.09
C ALA A 450 8.96 28.38 -11.14
N SER A 451 7.90 29.14 -11.47
CA SER A 451 6.69 29.29 -10.64
C SER A 451 5.92 27.98 -10.39
N TRP A 452 6.11 26.99 -11.26
CA TRP A 452 5.51 25.64 -11.12
C TRP A 452 6.34 24.66 -10.32
N ARG A 453 7.58 25.04 -9.88
CA ARG A 453 8.48 24.21 -9.09
C ARG A 453 8.59 24.76 -7.67
N PHE A 454 7.64 24.38 -6.84
CA PHE A 454 7.58 24.79 -5.43
C PHE A 454 8.34 23.88 -4.48
N ASP A 455 8.95 22.84 -5.01
CA ASP A 455 9.79 21.87 -4.33
C ASP A 455 11.27 22.28 -4.25
N ILE A 456 11.70 23.28 -5.03
CA ILE A 456 13.10 23.72 -5.08
C ILE A 456 13.34 24.76 -3.97
N GLU A 457 13.90 24.31 -2.84
CA GLU A 457 14.11 25.14 -1.64
C GLU A 457 15.58 25.12 -1.16
N ILE A 458 16.28 24.01 -1.33
CA ILE A 458 17.63 23.79 -0.83
C ILE A 458 18.59 23.33 -1.92
N GLU A 459 19.88 23.32 -1.60
CA GLU A 459 20.98 22.94 -2.51
C GLU A 459 20.81 21.50 -3.06
N GLU A 460 20.32 20.59 -2.22
CA GLU A 460 20.11 19.19 -2.55
C GLU A 460 19.01 19.00 -3.60
N ASP A 461 17.99 19.85 -3.63
CA ASP A 461 16.94 19.81 -4.66
C ASP A 461 17.53 20.10 -6.04
N LEU A 462 18.48 21.05 -6.12
CA LEU A 462 19.18 21.33 -7.37
C LEU A 462 20.10 20.19 -7.79
N ILE A 463 20.71 19.49 -6.84
CA ILE A 463 21.52 18.29 -7.13
C ILE A 463 20.64 17.16 -7.67
N GLU A 464 19.44 16.97 -7.11
CA GLU A 464 18.46 16.01 -7.62
C GLU A 464 18.10 16.32 -9.07
N GLU A 465 17.80 17.58 -9.38
CA GLU A 465 17.47 18.00 -10.74
C GLU A 465 18.61 17.69 -11.73
N VAL A 466 19.85 17.99 -11.34
CA VAL A 466 21.02 17.66 -12.18
C VAL A 466 21.12 16.14 -12.37
N ALA A 467 21.03 15.36 -11.29
CA ALA A 467 21.21 13.91 -11.33
C ALA A 467 20.16 13.20 -12.20
N ARG A 468 18.87 13.57 -12.04
CA ARG A 468 17.76 12.93 -12.78
C ARG A 468 17.79 13.27 -14.28
N ILE A 469 18.17 14.52 -14.66
CA ILE A 469 18.26 14.92 -16.08
C ILE A 469 19.55 14.42 -16.73
N TYR A 470 20.68 14.42 -16.02
CA TYR A 470 21.91 13.78 -16.48
C TYR A 470 21.72 12.26 -16.65
N GLY A 471 20.90 11.67 -15.83
CA GLY A 471 20.54 10.25 -15.80
C GLY A 471 21.32 9.46 -14.76
N TYR A 472 20.65 8.90 -13.79
CA TYR A 472 21.26 8.09 -12.72
C TYR A 472 22.15 6.96 -13.24
N ASN A 473 21.75 6.34 -14.36
CA ASN A 473 22.52 5.27 -14.99
C ASN A 473 23.83 5.74 -15.64
N SER A 474 23.97 7.04 -15.88
CA SER A 474 25.20 7.67 -16.44
C SER A 474 26.20 8.03 -15.34
N ILE A 475 25.80 8.04 -14.08
CA ILE A 475 26.67 8.30 -12.94
C ILE A 475 27.42 7.00 -12.59
N PRO A 476 28.77 7.01 -12.56
CA PRO A 476 29.56 5.80 -12.29
C PRO A 476 29.39 5.33 -10.83
N ASN A 477 29.35 4.03 -10.63
CA ASN A 477 29.37 3.43 -9.31
C ASN A 477 30.80 3.41 -8.76
N ASN A 478 31.10 4.32 -7.86
CA ASN A 478 32.38 4.40 -7.19
C ASN A 478 32.35 3.72 -5.81
N ALA A 479 33.34 2.87 -5.53
CA ALA A 479 33.46 2.28 -4.21
C ALA A 479 33.81 3.38 -3.19
N PRO A 480 33.06 3.52 -2.08
CA PRO A 480 33.38 4.51 -1.06
C PRO A 480 34.68 4.16 -0.33
N LEU A 481 35.49 5.17 -0.07
CA LEU A 481 36.65 5.06 0.82
C LEU A 481 36.18 5.37 2.25
N ALA A 482 36.30 4.39 3.14
CA ALA A 482 35.92 4.55 4.52
C ALA A 482 36.96 3.97 5.48
N HIS A 483 37.12 4.62 6.64
CA HIS A 483 37.87 4.02 7.73
C HIS A 483 37.01 2.94 8.39
N LEU A 484 37.39 1.69 8.18
CA LEU A 484 36.73 0.55 8.84
C LEU A 484 37.21 0.45 10.28
N ARG A 485 36.29 0.55 11.20
CA ARG A 485 36.51 0.16 12.61
C ARG A 485 35.83 -1.18 12.84
N MET A 486 36.66 -2.21 13.09
CA MET A 486 36.10 -3.48 13.52
C MET A 486 35.48 -3.30 14.90
N ARG A 487 34.18 -3.65 15.01
CA ARG A 487 33.54 -3.75 16.32
C ARG A 487 33.98 -5.07 16.96
N GLU A 488 34.32 -5.02 18.24
CA GLU A 488 34.49 -6.22 19.01
C GLU A 488 33.16 -6.94 19.14
N HIS A 489 33.09 -8.15 18.62
CA HIS A 489 31.96 -9.05 18.90
C HIS A 489 32.25 -9.76 20.23
N LYS A 490 31.32 -9.63 21.16
CA LYS A 490 31.44 -10.38 22.44
C LYS A 490 31.29 -11.85 22.13
N GLU A 491 32.21 -12.65 22.65
CA GLU A 491 32.15 -14.10 22.50
C GLU A 491 30.86 -14.70 23.07
N SER A 492 30.23 -14.02 24.04
CA SER A 492 28.95 -14.39 24.64
C SER A 492 27.73 -14.07 23.82
N ASP A 493 27.84 -13.31 22.73
CA ASP A 493 26.68 -12.97 21.91
C ASP A 493 26.14 -14.21 21.18
N LEU A 494 24.89 -14.53 21.42
CA LEU A 494 24.18 -15.62 20.74
C LEU A 494 23.41 -15.07 19.55
N ASP A 495 23.84 -15.41 18.36
CA ASP A 495 23.12 -15.04 17.14
C ASP A 495 21.77 -15.77 17.10
N LEU A 496 20.70 -15.01 16.86
CA LEU A 496 19.35 -15.54 16.72
C LEU A 496 19.25 -16.63 15.62
N SER A 497 20.03 -16.49 14.56
CA SER A 497 20.10 -17.47 13.48
C SER A 497 20.52 -18.85 13.98
N ARG A 498 21.38 -18.93 15.01
CA ARG A 498 21.81 -20.20 15.61
C ARG A 498 20.66 -20.95 16.29
N ILE A 499 19.77 -20.20 16.96
CA ILE A 499 18.57 -20.76 17.59
C ILE A 499 17.56 -21.18 16.52
N LYS A 500 17.34 -20.35 15.50
CA LYS A 500 16.46 -20.70 14.37
C LYS A 500 16.94 -21.97 13.67
N THR A 501 18.26 -22.09 13.41
CA THR A 501 18.85 -23.30 12.82
C THR A 501 18.61 -24.52 13.71
N ALA A 502 18.79 -24.41 15.02
CA ALA A 502 18.55 -25.53 15.92
C ALA A 502 17.10 -26.00 15.94
N LEU A 503 16.15 -25.08 15.81
CA LEU A 503 14.73 -25.41 15.63
C LEU A 503 14.45 -26.07 14.29
N VAL A 504 15.03 -25.56 13.20
CA VAL A 504 14.91 -26.19 11.87
C VAL A 504 15.49 -27.61 11.88
N ASP A 505 16.64 -27.83 12.55
CA ASP A 505 17.24 -29.16 12.72
C ASP A 505 16.36 -30.11 13.55
N ALA A 506 15.50 -29.55 14.44
CA ALA A 506 14.46 -30.27 15.19
C ALA A 506 13.12 -30.36 14.42
N ASP A 507 13.14 -30.15 13.08
CA ASP A 507 12.03 -30.30 12.16
C ASP A 507 10.91 -29.24 12.32
N TYR A 508 11.25 -28.04 12.83
CA TYR A 508 10.36 -26.89 12.83
C TYR A 508 10.47 -26.06 11.56
N GLN A 509 9.40 -25.38 11.25
CA GLN A 509 9.34 -24.37 10.19
C GLN A 509 9.11 -22.98 10.80
N GLU A 510 9.84 -21.98 10.34
CA GLU A 510 9.61 -20.60 10.77
C GLU A 510 8.31 -20.10 10.18
N ALA A 511 7.47 -19.52 11.02
CA ALA A 511 6.28 -18.79 10.62
C ALA A 511 6.50 -17.29 10.89
N ILE A 512 5.93 -16.45 10.03
CA ILE A 512 5.84 -15.00 10.23
C ILE A 512 4.36 -14.65 10.17
N THR A 513 3.81 -14.27 11.32
CA THR A 513 2.39 -13.98 11.44
C THR A 513 2.13 -12.48 11.68
N TYR A 514 0.89 -12.04 11.44
CA TYR A 514 0.51 -10.65 11.64
C TYR A 514 0.59 -10.22 13.11
N SER A 515 1.03 -8.98 13.32
CA SER A 515 1.02 -8.34 14.65
C SER A 515 -0.37 -7.89 15.09
N PHE A 516 -1.32 -7.81 14.16
CA PHE A 516 -2.72 -7.52 14.42
C PHE A 516 -3.53 -8.80 14.34
N VAL A 517 -4.33 -9.04 15.36
CA VAL A 517 -5.03 -10.32 15.58
C VAL A 517 -6.50 -10.11 15.95
N ASP A 518 -7.28 -11.18 15.87
CA ASP A 518 -8.67 -11.17 16.32
C ASP A 518 -8.74 -10.99 17.85
N PRO A 519 -9.37 -9.92 18.35
CA PRO A 519 -9.52 -9.69 19.78
C PRO A 519 -10.25 -10.84 20.50
N LYS A 520 -11.13 -11.57 19.83
CA LYS A 520 -11.84 -12.74 20.41
C LYS A 520 -10.88 -13.89 20.69
N VAL A 521 -9.99 -14.19 19.74
CA VAL A 521 -8.95 -15.22 19.89
C VAL A 521 -7.98 -14.82 20.99
N GLN A 522 -7.57 -13.56 21.02
CA GLN A 522 -6.66 -13.06 22.05
C GLN A 522 -7.25 -13.10 23.46
N THR A 523 -8.50 -12.63 23.63
CA THR A 523 -9.21 -12.74 24.91
C THR A 523 -9.40 -14.20 25.34
N LEU A 524 -9.58 -15.13 24.39
CA LEU A 524 -9.68 -16.54 24.68
C LEU A 524 -8.37 -17.13 25.26
N LEU A 525 -7.22 -16.68 24.72
CA LEU A 525 -5.89 -17.15 25.11
C LEU A 525 -5.33 -16.41 26.34
N HIS A 526 -5.57 -15.10 26.42
CA HIS A 526 -5.04 -14.20 27.44
C HIS A 526 -6.14 -13.28 28.00
N PRO A 527 -7.12 -13.81 28.70
CA PRO A 527 -8.24 -13.03 29.25
C PRO A 527 -7.83 -12.00 30.31
N GLU A 528 -6.65 -12.15 30.87
CA GLU A 528 -6.06 -11.27 31.89
C GLU A 528 -5.43 -10.00 31.32
N ILE A 529 -5.23 -9.92 29.99
CA ILE A 529 -4.57 -8.77 29.33
C ILE A 529 -5.57 -8.10 28.39
N GLU A 530 -5.92 -6.86 28.69
CA GLU A 530 -6.71 -6.02 27.78
C GLU A 530 -5.79 -5.46 26.69
N ALA A 531 -5.91 -6.00 25.47
CA ALA A 531 -5.06 -5.61 24.35
C ALA A 531 -5.36 -4.23 23.81
N LEU A 532 -4.36 -3.60 23.19
CA LEU A 532 -4.56 -2.36 22.44
C LEU A 532 -5.39 -2.64 21.19
N VAL A 533 -6.50 -1.90 21.04
CA VAL A 533 -7.38 -1.99 19.87
C VAL A 533 -7.09 -0.83 18.92
N LEU A 534 -6.99 -1.14 17.62
CA LEU A 534 -6.78 -0.14 16.59
C LEU A 534 -8.05 0.68 16.35
N PRO A 535 -7.96 2.01 16.20
CA PRO A 535 -9.12 2.84 15.90
C PRO A 535 -9.66 2.63 14.46
N ASN A 536 -8.80 2.20 13.52
CA ASN A 536 -9.11 2.01 12.10
C ASN A 536 -8.46 0.74 11.55
N PRO A 537 -8.88 -0.46 12.01
CA PRO A 537 -8.28 -1.72 11.57
C PRO A 537 -8.63 -2.04 10.11
N ILE A 538 -7.78 -2.85 9.46
CA ILE A 538 -8.05 -3.37 8.10
C ILE A 538 -9.29 -4.25 8.09
N SER A 539 -9.48 -5.08 9.14
CA SER A 539 -10.68 -5.88 9.37
C SER A 539 -10.93 -6.05 10.87
N VAL A 540 -12.14 -6.47 11.23
CA VAL A 540 -12.52 -6.73 12.63
C VAL A 540 -11.64 -7.82 13.25
N GLU A 541 -11.26 -8.83 12.45
CA GLU A 541 -10.40 -9.95 12.86
C GLU A 541 -8.92 -9.55 12.99
N MET A 542 -8.55 -8.31 12.63
CA MET A 542 -7.20 -7.77 12.73
C MET A 542 -7.20 -6.45 13.50
N SER A 543 -8.04 -6.33 14.51
CA SER A 543 -8.26 -5.06 15.22
C SER A 543 -7.50 -4.90 16.53
N ALA A 544 -6.84 -5.94 17.05
CA ALA A 544 -6.08 -5.85 18.29
C ALA A 544 -4.59 -6.16 18.07
N MET A 545 -3.72 -5.45 18.80
CA MET A 545 -2.29 -5.78 18.81
C MET A 545 -2.05 -7.07 19.61
N ARG A 546 -1.22 -7.99 19.10
CA ARG A 546 -0.93 -9.27 19.74
C ARG A 546 -0.17 -9.11 21.05
N VAL A 547 -0.66 -9.73 22.10
CA VAL A 547 0.04 -9.83 23.40
C VAL A 547 0.88 -11.10 23.54
N SER A 548 0.81 -11.99 22.53
CA SER A 548 1.53 -13.25 22.42
C SER A 548 1.59 -13.66 20.95
N LEU A 549 2.59 -14.45 20.55
CA LEU A 549 2.68 -15.04 19.22
C LEU A 549 1.73 -16.23 19.03
N LEU A 550 1.13 -16.74 20.10
CA LEU A 550 0.30 -17.94 20.06
C LEU A 550 -0.92 -17.81 19.17
N SER A 551 -1.57 -16.64 19.10
CA SER A 551 -2.75 -16.45 18.24
C SER A 551 -2.41 -16.68 16.77
N GLY A 552 -1.27 -16.16 16.29
CA GLY A 552 -0.77 -16.37 14.95
C GLY A 552 -0.35 -17.83 14.68
N LEU A 553 0.43 -18.40 15.59
CA LEU A 553 0.92 -19.78 15.47
C LEU A 553 -0.23 -20.81 15.48
N LEU A 554 -1.21 -20.67 16.37
CA LEU A 554 -2.37 -21.57 16.41
C LEU A 554 -3.28 -21.41 15.19
N GLY A 555 -3.41 -20.19 14.68
CA GLY A 555 -4.08 -19.93 13.40
C GLY A 555 -3.37 -20.64 12.23
N ALA A 556 -2.05 -20.60 12.19
CA ALA A 556 -1.25 -21.32 11.19
C ALA A 556 -1.39 -22.84 11.32
N VAL A 557 -1.44 -23.37 12.57
CA VAL A 557 -1.72 -24.80 12.80
C VAL A 557 -3.08 -25.17 12.23
N LEU A 558 -4.14 -24.43 12.56
CA LEU A 558 -5.48 -24.66 12.06
C LEU A 558 -5.54 -24.64 10.52
N TYR A 559 -4.86 -23.65 9.92
CA TYR A 559 -4.78 -23.52 8.47
C TYR A 559 -4.19 -24.78 7.82
N ASN A 560 -3.12 -25.31 8.40
CA ASN A 560 -2.45 -26.52 7.92
C ASN A 560 -3.29 -27.78 8.17
N GLN A 561 -3.91 -27.91 9.35
CA GLN A 561 -4.79 -29.05 9.66
C GLN A 561 -5.98 -29.12 8.71
N ASN A 562 -6.58 -27.98 8.34
CA ASN A 562 -7.66 -27.90 7.35
C ASN A 562 -7.21 -28.34 5.94
N ARG A 563 -5.90 -28.41 5.70
CA ARG A 563 -5.26 -28.91 4.46
C ARG A 563 -4.65 -30.30 4.65
N GLN A 564 -5.10 -31.02 5.65
CA GLN A 564 -4.68 -32.40 5.92
C GLN A 564 -3.22 -32.57 6.32
N GLN A 565 -2.57 -31.48 6.76
CA GLN A 565 -1.26 -31.53 7.37
C GLN A 565 -1.44 -31.78 8.89
N ASN A 566 -1.41 -33.03 9.29
CA ASN A 566 -1.72 -33.40 10.67
C ASN A 566 -0.52 -33.26 11.63
N ARG A 567 0.71 -33.29 11.13
CA ARG A 567 1.94 -33.09 11.89
C ARG A 567 2.49 -31.70 11.57
N VAL A 568 2.42 -30.81 12.54
CA VAL A 568 2.86 -29.41 12.36
C VAL A 568 3.78 -29.02 13.49
N ARG A 569 4.96 -28.49 13.16
CA ARG A 569 5.95 -27.92 14.07
C ARG A 569 6.31 -26.54 13.55
N LEU A 570 5.89 -25.50 14.26
CA LEU A 570 6.15 -24.12 13.86
C LEU A 570 6.82 -23.35 15.00
N PHE A 571 7.65 -22.40 14.63
CA PHE A 571 8.16 -21.39 15.54
C PHE A 571 8.09 -20.01 14.91
N GLU A 572 8.06 -18.98 15.75
CA GLU A 572 8.12 -17.59 15.35
C GLU A 572 8.97 -16.79 16.32
N THR A 573 9.70 -15.82 15.81
CA THR A 573 10.37 -14.79 16.60
C THR A 573 9.78 -13.43 16.25
N GLY A 574 9.38 -12.65 17.25
CA GLY A 574 8.75 -11.37 16.98
C GLY A 574 8.41 -10.58 18.23
N LEU A 575 7.90 -9.38 18.02
CA LEU A 575 7.45 -8.52 19.10
C LEU A 575 6.03 -8.90 19.54
N ARG A 576 5.82 -8.88 20.85
CA ARG A 576 4.51 -8.81 21.48
C ARG A 576 4.31 -7.46 22.17
N PHE A 577 3.08 -7.04 22.35
CA PHE A 577 2.73 -5.69 22.77
C PHE A 577 1.91 -5.74 24.06
N ILE A 578 2.56 -5.44 25.18
CA ILE A 578 1.93 -5.52 26.50
C ILE A 578 1.56 -4.11 26.95
N PRO A 579 0.27 -3.82 27.21
CA PRO A 579 -0.15 -2.54 27.76
C PRO A 579 0.58 -2.24 29.09
N ASP A 580 1.22 -1.08 29.17
CA ASP A 580 1.98 -0.65 30.35
C ASP A 580 1.94 0.88 30.45
N ALA A 581 1.23 1.40 31.42
CA ALA A 581 1.04 2.85 31.60
C ALA A 581 2.37 3.60 31.87
N ASN A 582 3.43 2.91 32.26
CA ASN A 582 4.74 3.50 32.54
C ASN A 582 5.69 3.43 31.34
N ALA A 583 5.31 2.72 30.29
CA ALA A 583 6.11 2.60 29.08
C ALA A 583 5.85 3.77 28.13
N GLU A 584 6.82 4.06 27.26
CA GLU A 584 6.66 5.02 26.17
C GLU A 584 5.47 4.62 25.30
N PHE A 585 4.59 5.55 24.97
CA PHE A 585 3.33 5.33 24.23
C PHE A 585 2.35 4.35 24.91
N GLY A 586 2.49 4.07 26.22
CA GLY A 586 1.57 3.20 26.98
C GLY A 586 1.69 1.71 26.64
N VAL A 587 2.76 1.29 25.98
CA VAL A 587 2.96 -0.11 25.56
C VAL A 587 4.41 -0.55 25.70
N ARG A 588 4.62 -1.72 26.32
CA ARG A 588 5.94 -2.39 26.35
C ARG A 588 6.03 -3.38 25.20
N GLN A 589 7.05 -3.21 24.37
CA GLN A 589 7.38 -4.12 23.28
C GLN A 589 8.42 -5.12 23.77
N GLU A 590 8.08 -6.40 23.68
CA GLU A 590 8.95 -7.48 24.11
C GLU A 590 9.22 -8.41 22.94
N PHE A 591 10.49 -8.67 22.66
CA PHE A 591 10.88 -9.65 21.64
C PHE A 591 10.88 -11.05 22.26
N VAL A 592 10.12 -11.95 21.63
CA VAL A 592 9.91 -13.31 22.14
C VAL A 592 10.17 -14.35 21.06
N LEU A 593 10.52 -15.54 21.51
CA LEU A 593 10.54 -16.77 20.74
C LEU A 593 9.39 -17.64 21.19
N ALA A 594 8.56 -18.10 20.25
CA ALA A 594 7.46 -19.02 20.53
C ALA A 594 7.49 -20.22 19.58
N GLY A 595 6.90 -21.32 20.02
CA GLY A 595 6.78 -22.51 19.19
C GLY A 595 5.53 -23.33 19.53
N VAL A 596 5.11 -24.12 18.55
CA VAL A 596 3.99 -25.04 18.66
C VAL A 596 4.28 -26.36 17.97
N ILE A 597 3.91 -27.46 18.62
CA ILE A 597 3.94 -28.81 18.02
C ILE A 597 2.56 -29.46 18.13
N THR A 598 2.18 -30.20 17.10
CA THR A 598 0.94 -31.01 17.09
C THR A 598 1.12 -32.23 16.18
N GLY A 599 0.25 -33.25 16.39
CA GLY A 599 0.29 -34.48 15.63
C GLY A 599 1.20 -35.53 16.25
N THR A 600 2.05 -36.17 15.43
CA THR A 600 2.95 -37.23 15.88
C THR A 600 4.34 -36.71 16.22
N ALA A 601 4.98 -37.29 17.24
CA ALA A 601 6.35 -36.91 17.66
C ALA A 601 7.36 -37.13 16.51
N LYS A 602 7.21 -38.21 15.78
CA LYS A 602 8.03 -38.56 14.60
C LYS A 602 7.16 -38.70 13.38
N SER A 603 7.75 -38.48 12.21
CA SER A 603 7.10 -38.81 10.93
C SER A 603 6.74 -40.29 10.88
N GLU A 604 5.67 -40.62 10.19
CA GLU A 604 5.27 -42.03 10.01
C GLU A 604 6.40 -42.85 9.42
N CYS A 605 6.77 -43.92 10.07
CA CYS A 605 7.83 -44.81 9.62
C CYS A 605 7.53 -46.26 10.05
N TRP A 606 8.12 -47.21 9.36
CA TRP A 606 7.92 -48.62 9.58
C TRP A 606 8.58 -49.16 10.86
N THR A 607 9.53 -48.41 11.44
CA THR A 607 10.36 -48.84 12.58
C THR A 607 9.79 -48.55 13.96
N GLY A 608 8.66 -47.81 14.04
CA GLY A 608 8.08 -47.40 15.29
C GLY A 608 6.58 -47.13 15.23
N LYS A 609 5.94 -47.12 16.40
CA LYS A 609 4.55 -46.66 16.51
C LYS A 609 4.47 -45.12 16.43
N ALA A 610 3.46 -44.64 15.76
CA ALA A 610 3.14 -43.21 15.78
C ALA A 610 2.64 -42.80 17.19
N GLU A 611 3.47 -42.11 17.94
CA GLU A 611 3.14 -41.56 19.28
C GLU A 611 2.75 -40.08 19.10
N THR A 612 1.68 -39.68 19.77
CA THR A 612 1.23 -38.27 19.76
C THR A 612 2.19 -37.45 20.59
N VAL A 613 2.52 -36.23 20.14
CA VAL A 613 3.34 -35.28 20.89
C VAL A 613 2.76 -34.98 22.27
N ASP A 614 3.65 -34.77 23.21
CA ASP A 614 3.30 -34.38 24.57
C ASP A 614 4.15 -33.18 25.08
N PHE A 615 3.94 -32.85 26.35
CA PHE A 615 4.67 -31.79 27.04
C PHE A 615 6.18 -32.03 27.02
N PHE A 616 6.64 -33.28 27.17
CA PHE A 616 8.07 -33.58 27.28
C PHE A 616 8.78 -33.54 25.95
N ASP A 617 8.10 -33.78 24.82
CA ASP A 617 8.68 -33.61 23.50
C ASP A 617 9.06 -32.13 23.27
N LEU A 618 8.13 -31.19 23.54
CA LEU A 618 8.41 -29.77 23.39
C LEU A 618 9.43 -29.26 24.42
N LYS A 619 9.36 -29.78 25.67
CA LYS A 619 10.32 -29.42 26.69
C LYS A 619 11.74 -29.86 26.31
N GLY A 620 11.92 -31.05 25.72
CA GLY A 620 13.19 -31.54 25.23
C GLY A 620 13.78 -30.66 24.11
N ASP A 621 12.93 -30.24 23.16
CA ASP A 621 13.31 -29.30 22.09
C ASP A 621 13.78 -27.95 22.70
N LEU A 622 12.99 -27.42 23.66
CA LEU A 622 13.35 -26.16 24.34
C LEU A 622 14.64 -26.31 25.21
N GLU A 623 14.81 -27.41 25.90
CA GLU A 623 16.04 -27.67 26.65
C GLU A 623 17.27 -27.75 25.72
N SER A 624 17.10 -28.29 24.51
CA SER A 624 18.15 -28.32 23.49
C SER A 624 18.58 -26.92 23.09
N ILE A 625 17.61 -26.00 22.88
CA ILE A 625 17.87 -24.58 22.60
C ILE A 625 18.56 -23.92 23.81
N LEU A 626 17.99 -24.09 25.01
CA LEU A 626 18.53 -23.51 26.25
C LEU A 626 19.95 -23.97 26.53
N SER A 627 20.34 -25.18 26.11
CA SER A 627 21.70 -25.68 26.26
C SER A 627 22.76 -24.85 25.49
N LEU A 628 22.34 -24.12 24.44
CA LEU A 628 23.18 -23.21 23.68
C LEU A 628 23.40 -21.89 24.42
N THR A 629 22.56 -21.58 25.38
CA THR A 629 22.54 -20.29 26.10
C THR A 629 23.40 -20.37 27.39
N GLU A 630 23.84 -19.20 27.85
CA GLU A 630 24.54 -19.07 29.13
C GLU A 630 23.66 -19.50 30.32
N VAL A 631 22.37 -19.29 30.22
CA VAL A 631 21.42 -19.48 31.32
C VAL A 631 20.80 -20.87 31.38
N GLY A 632 21.06 -21.75 30.42
CA GLY A 632 20.37 -23.02 30.26
C GLY A 632 20.36 -23.90 31.50
N SER A 633 21.49 -23.94 32.27
CA SER A 633 21.60 -24.71 33.52
C SER A 633 20.86 -24.09 34.72
N ARG A 634 20.45 -22.84 34.65
CA ARG A 634 19.73 -22.07 35.69
C ARG A 634 18.24 -21.99 35.48
N VAL A 635 17.79 -22.32 34.26
CA VAL A 635 16.37 -22.31 33.91
C VAL A 635 15.65 -23.48 34.57
N LYS A 636 14.52 -23.20 35.21
CA LYS A 636 13.66 -24.20 35.84
C LYS A 636 12.26 -24.16 35.19
N PHE A 637 11.64 -25.33 35.13
CA PHE A 637 10.25 -25.49 34.73
C PHE A 637 9.40 -25.73 35.98
N VAL A 638 8.61 -24.78 36.40
CA VAL A 638 7.80 -24.82 37.62
C VAL A 638 6.34 -24.97 37.28
N ALA A 639 5.69 -26.00 37.82
CA ALA A 639 4.26 -26.23 37.57
C ALA A 639 3.44 -25.00 37.94
N LYS A 640 2.78 -24.39 36.98
CA LYS A 640 2.00 -23.16 37.12
C LYS A 640 0.81 -23.16 36.17
N ALA A 641 -0.36 -22.79 36.64
CA ALA A 641 -1.51 -22.62 35.80
C ALA A 641 -1.38 -21.40 34.88
N HIS A 642 -1.78 -21.54 33.65
CA HIS A 642 -1.85 -20.47 32.63
C HIS A 642 -3.22 -20.49 31.96
N SER A 643 -3.80 -19.33 31.68
CA SER A 643 -5.18 -19.19 31.16
C SER A 643 -5.44 -20.00 29.89
N ALA A 644 -4.47 -20.05 28.98
CA ALA A 644 -4.58 -20.77 27.71
C ALA A 644 -4.27 -22.28 27.82
N LEU A 645 -3.67 -22.76 28.91
CA LEU A 645 -3.07 -24.08 28.98
C LEU A 645 -3.84 -25.04 29.91
N HIS A 646 -3.64 -26.33 29.70
CA HIS A 646 -4.17 -27.38 30.54
C HIS A 646 -3.51 -27.32 31.92
N PRO A 647 -4.27 -27.21 33.04
CA PRO A 647 -3.70 -26.95 34.37
C PRO A 647 -2.76 -28.04 34.89
N GLY A 648 -2.91 -29.30 34.43
CA GLY A 648 -2.05 -30.43 34.78
C GLY A 648 -0.89 -30.66 33.79
N GLN A 649 -0.75 -29.84 32.74
CA GLN A 649 0.27 -29.95 31.69
C GLN A 649 0.79 -28.55 31.29
N SER A 650 1.10 -27.74 32.29
CA SER A 650 1.63 -26.37 32.10
C SER A 650 2.66 -26.04 33.16
N ALA A 651 3.65 -25.25 32.74
CA ALA A 651 4.70 -24.76 33.61
C ALA A 651 5.12 -23.34 33.23
N SER A 652 5.52 -22.54 34.22
CA SER A 652 6.33 -21.35 34.00
C SER A 652 7.78 -21.76 33.70
N ILE A 653 8.41 -20.99 32.83
CA ILE A 653 9.84 -21.06 32.57
C ILE A 653 10.46 -19.95 33.40
N GLU A 654 11.30 -20.35 34.39
CA GLU A 654 11.86 -19.40 35.34
C GLU A 654 13.39 -19.39 35.28
N LEU A 655 13.95 -18.19 35.26
CA LEU A 655 15.38 -17.94 35.40
C LEU A 655 15.63 -17.27 36.76
N ASP A 656 16.37 -17.94 37.65
CA ASP A 656 16.71 -17.47 39.00
C ASP A 656 15.46 -17.01 39.80
N GLY A 657 14.33 -17.73 39.63
CA GLY A 657 13.06 -17.47 40.31
C GLY A 657 12.19 -16.37 39.65
N LYS A 658 12.64 -15.80 38.53
CA LYS A 658 11.86 -14.86 37.71
C LYS A 658 11.28 -15.56 36.49
N GLU A 659 9.99 -15.40 36.25
CA GLU A 659 9.35 -15.92 35.06
C GLU A 659 9.83 -15.20 33.79
N ILE A 660 10.28 -15.98 32.83
CA ILE A 660 10.74 -15.52 31.52
C ILE A 660 9.92 -16.08 30.36
N GLY A 661 8.95 -16.96 30.67
CA GLY A 661 8.09 -17.58 29.66
C GLY A 661 7.23 -18.69 30.24
N PHE A 662 6.54 -19.40 29.36
CA PHE A 662 5.68 -20.53 29.74
C PHE A 662 5.75 -21.63 28.67
N ILE A 663 5.35 -22.85 29.10
CA ILE A 663 5.25 -24.04 28.24
C ILE A 663 4.04 -24.86 28.67
N GLY A 664 3.33 -25.47 27.73
CA GLY A 664 2.26 -26.39 28.09
C GLY A 664 1.36 -26.81 26.94
N THR A 665 0.44 -27.70 27.24
CA THR A 665 -0.60 -28.15 26.28
C THR A 665 -1.75 -27.15 26.27
N ILE A 666 -2.22 -26.75 25.12
CA ILE A 666 -3.42 -25.87 24.97
C ILE A 666 -4.62 -26.55 25.66
N HIS A 667 -5.37 -25.77 26.41
CA HIS A 667 -6.56 -26.26 27.12
C HIS A 667 -7.57 -26.87 26.13
N PRO A 668 -8.12 -28.08 26.37
CA PRO A 668 -9.00 -28.76 25.43
C PRO A 668 -10.21 -27.94 25.00
N LEU A 669 -10.81 -27.18 25.91
CA LEU A 669 -11.94 -26.29 25.59
C LEU A 669 -11.53 -25.14 24.69
N ILE A 670 -10.31 -24.63 24.84
CA ILE A 670 -9.77 -23.57 23.95
C ILE A 670 -9.45 -24.18 22.58
N ALA A 671 -8.79 -25.34 22.53
CA ALA A 671 -8.53 -26.04 21.29
C ALA A 671 -9.83 -26.32 20.50
N GLN A 672 -10.89 -26.74 21.18
CA GLN A 672 -12.21 -26.94 20.57
C GLN A 672 -12.79 -25.63 20.02
N LYS A 673 -12.74 -24.53 20.78
CA LYS A 673 -13.24 -23.22 20.33
C LYS A 673 -12.46 -22.66 19.13
N LEU A 674 -11.17 -22.97 19.07
CA LEU A 674 -10.31 -22.58 17.93
C LEU A 674 -10.45 -23.55 16.73
N GLY A 675 -11.13 -24.69 16.89
CA GLY A 675 -11.29 -25.70 15.84
C GLY A 675 -10.05 -26.57 15.62
N LEU A 676 -9.11 -26.61 16.57
CA LEU A 676 -7.90 -27.42 16.47
C LEU A 676 -8.19 -28.91 16.63
N ASN A 677 -7.55 -29.73 15.83
CA ASN A 677 -7.63 -31.19 15.92
C ASN A 677 -6.45 -31.72 16.76
N GLY A 678 -6.78 -32.55 17.77
CA GLY A 678 -5.77 -33.15 18.62
C GLY A 678 -5.14 -32.19 19.63
N LYS A 679 -4.00 -32.61 20.18
CA LYS A 679 -3.25 -31.83 21.16
C LYS A 679 -2.31 -30.87 20.44
N ALA A 680 -2.26 -29.63 20.91
CA ALA A 680 -1.23 -28.67 20.55
C ALA A 680 -0.43 -28.31 21.81
N VAL A 681 0.87 -28.44 21.74
CA VAL A 681 1.79 -28.07 22.83
C VAL A 681 2.57 -26.85 22.39
N VAL A 682 2.65 -25.84 23.26
CA VAL A 682 3.20 -24.51 22.94
C VAL A 682 4.20 -24.05 23.99
N PHE A 683 5.13 -23.20 23.58
CA PHE A 683 5.94 -22.38 24.48
C PHE A 683 6.04 -20.94 23.97
N GLU A 684 6.30 -20.02 24.86
CA GLU A 684 6.74 -18.66 24.56
C GLU A 684 7.76 -18.21 25.60
N ILE A 685 8.88 -17.62 25.18
CA ILE A 685 9.99 -17.21 26.06
C ILE A 685 10.54 -15.85 25.62
N LEU A 686 10.88 -14.99 26.59
CA LEU A 686 11.56 -13.73 26.38
C LEU A 686 12.96 -13.94 25.81
N TRP A 687 13.22 -13.38 24.63
CA TRP A 687 14.51 -13.51 23.96
C TRP A 687 15.66 -12.89 24.75
N ASP A 688 15.46 -11.68 25.27
CA ASP A 688 16.50 -10.95 26.01
C ASP A 688 17.01 -11.69 27.23
N ALA A 689 16.18 -12.57 27.82
CA ALA A 689 16.58 -13.39 28.95
C ALA A 689 17.53 -14.52 28.56
N ILE A 690 17.59 -14.90 27.27
CA ILE A 690 18.36 -16.04 26.76
C ILE A 690 19.37 -15.67 25.66
N ALA A 691 19.51 -14.39 25.34
CA ALA A 691 20.27 -13.89 24.19
C ALA A 691 21.79 -14.09 24.24
N ASN A 692 22.34 -14.55 25.39
CA ASN A 692 23.74 -14.82 25.52
C ASN A 692 24.04 -16.33 25.38
N ARG A 693 25.09 -16.65 24.63
CA ARG A 693 25.58 -18.03 24.52
C ARG A 693 26.47 -18.42 25.70
N ARG A 694 26.49 -19.68 25.94
CA ARG A 694 27.45 -20.27 26.88
C ARG A 694 28.85 -20.22 26.25
N VAL A 695 29.76 -19.52 26.91
CA VAL A 695 31.19 -19.58 26.57
C VAL A 695 31.76 -20.81 27.19
N VAL A 696 32.18 -21.78 26.37
CA VAL A 696 32.71 -23.05 26.82
C VAL A 696 34.13 -22.85 27.36
N GLN A 697 34.37 -23.26 28.62
CA GLN A 697 35.70 -23.31 29.21
C GLN A 697 36.23 -24.72 29.15
N ALA A 698 37.48 -24.88 28.78
CA ALA A 698 38.14 -26.16 28.79
C ALA A 698 38.27 -26.67 30.23
N LYS A 699 37.91 -27.93 30.45
CA LYS A 699 38.09 -28.63 31.72
C LYS A 699 39.03 -29.83 31.50
N GLU A 700 39.83 -30.15 32.49
CA GLU A 700 40.63 -31.38 32.42
C GLU A 700 39.72 -32.60 32.32
N ILE A 701 40.06 -33.50 31.40
CA ILE A 701 39.38 -34.77 31.23
C ILE A 701 40.03 -35.77 32.19
N SER A 702 39.21 -36.38 33.04
CA SER A 702 39.72 -37.41 33.96
C SER A 702 40.31 -38.58 33.18
N LYS A 703 41.48 -39.04 33.63
CA LYS A 703 42.15 -40.24 33.14
C LYS A 703 41.74 -41.54 33.89
N PHE A 704 40.88 -41.39 34.90
CA PHE A 704 40.45 -42.48 35.76
C PHE A 704 39.05 -42.96 35.34
N PRO A 705 38.69 -44.24 35.53
CA PRO A 705 37.41 -44.80 35.13
C PRO A 705 36.27 -44.21 35.96
N ALA A 706 35.16 -43.97 35.28
CA ALA A 706 33.92 -43.59 35.90
C ALA A 706 33.14 -44.82 36.37
N ASN A 707 32.46 -44.70 37.53
CA ASN A 707 31.59 -45.72 38.08
C ASN A 707 30.15 -45.33 37.99
N ARG A 708 29.31 -46.19 37.41
CA ARG A 708 27.88 -46.01 37.35
C ARG A 708 27.19 -46.83 38.43
N ARG A 709 26.22 -46.21 39.12
CA ARG A 709 25.30 -46.84 40.08
C ARG A 709 23.88 -46.45 39.79
N ASP A 710 22.99 -47.40 39.74
CA ASP A 710 21.57 -47.16 39.47
C ASP A 710 20.79 -47.25 40.81
N LEU A 711 19.89 -46.31 41.04
CA LEU A 711 19.04 -46.22 42.21
C LEU A 711 17.57 -46.15 41.78
N ALA A 712 16.70 -46.88 42.43
CA ALA A 712 15.28 -46.76 42.29
C ALA A 712 14.68 -46.09 43.54
N LEU A 713 14.24 -44.86 43.40
CA LEU A 713 13.73 -44.03 44.49
C LEU A 713 12.18 -43.95 44.42
N VAL A 714 11.52 -44.36 45.50
CA VAL A 714 10.07 -44.19 45.65
C VAL A 714 9.81 -42.83 46.29
N VAL A 715 9.02 -41.99 45.63
CA VAL A 715 8.67 -40.66 46.12
C VAL A 715 7.19 -40.40 45.89
N ALA A 716 6.60 -39.43 46.58
CA ALA A 716 5.24 -39.01 46.36
C ALA A 716 5.06 -38.45 44.94
N ASP A 717 3.90 -38.66 44.35
CA ASP A 717 3.60 -38.24 42.92
C ASP A 717 3.84 -36.77 42.67
N ASN A 718 3.59 -35.91 43.66
CA ASN A 718 3.73 -34.46 43.57
C ASN A 718 5.16 -33.96 43.64
N VAL A 719 6.16 -34.82 43.92
CA VAL A 719 7.56 -34.45 43.96
C VAL A 719 8.11 -34.39 42.53
N PRO A 720 8.60 -33.22 42.05
CA PRO A 720 9.20 -33.12 40.73
C PRO A 720 10.50 -33.92 40.65
N ALA A 721 10.70 -34.66 39.54
CA ALA A 721 11.95 -35.39 39.30
C ALA A 721 13.15 -34.44 39.20
N GLY A 722 12.98 -33.22 38.70
CA GLY A 722 14.03 -32.20 38.64
C GLY A 722 14.58 -31.83 40.01
N ASP A 723 13.74 -31.75 41.04
CA ASP A 723 14.16 -31.43 42.41
C ASP A 723 14.98 -32.57 43.03
N ILE A 724 14.60 -33.82 42.72
CA ILE A 724 15.40 -35.01 43.12
C ILE A 724 16.78 -35.00 42.45
N ILE A 725 16.84 -34.72 41.13
CA ILE A 725 18.09 -34.65 40.38
C ILE A 725 19.00 -33.54 40.94
N GLU A 726 18.41 -32.36 41.23
CA GLU A 726 19.16 -31.25 41.84
C GLU A 726 19.70 -31.60 43.21
N ALA A 727 18.89 -32.20 44.06
CA ALA A 727 19.34 -32.64 45.37
C ALA A 727 20.47 -33.72 45.30
N CYS A 728 20.34 -34.65 44.34
CA CYS A 728 21.41 -35.62 44.08
C CYS A 728 22.72 -34.94 43.69
N LYS A 729 22.67 -33.98 42.79
CA LYS A 729 23.86 -33.22 42.34
C LYS A 729 24.51 -32.44 43.49
N GLN A 730 23.68 -31.80 44.32
CA GLN A 730 24.18 -31.03 45.47
C GLN A 730 24.85 -31.94 46.50
N ALA A 731 24.24 -33.07 46.82
CA ALA A 731 24.78 -34.01 47.80
C ALA A 731 25.99 -34.79 47.30
N GLY A 732 26.02 -35.13 46.01
CA GLY A 732 27.13 -35.89 45.41
C GLY A 732 28.42 -35.09 45.18
N GLY A 733 28.31 -33.73 45.17
CA GLY A 733 29.44 -32.83 45.01
C GLY A 733 30.19 -33.02 43.68
N GLU A 734 31.48 -32.66 43.69
CA GLU A 734 32.30 -32.67 42.44
C GLU A 734 32.56 -34.08 41.89
N LYS A 735 32.50 -35.11 42.73
CA LYS A 735 32.67 -36.50 42.30
C LYS A 735 31.47 -37.05 41.52
N LEU A 736 30.25 -36.49 41.70
CA LEU A 736 29.06 -36.88 40.96
C LEU A 736 28.99 -36.11 39.66
N THR A 737 29.51 -36.67 38.58
CA THR A 737 29.66 -36.01 37.30
C THR A 737 28.34 -35.96 36.49
N GLN A 738 27.46 -36.94 36.67
CA GLN A 738 26.20 -37.04 35.96
C GLN A 738 25.11 -37.72 36.79
N VAL A 739 23.89 -37.17 36.70
CA VAL A 739 22.66 -37.78 37.19
C VAL A 739 21.70 -37.88 36.03
N ASN A 740 21.20 -39.05 35.71
CA ASN A 740 20.25 -39.28 34.62
C ASN A 740 19.06 -40.08 35.10
N LEU A 741 17.85 -39.54 34.84
CA LEU A 741 16.58 -40.24 35.02
C LEU A 741 16.30 -41.08 33.80
N PHE A 742 16.22 -42.41 33.91
CA PHE A 742 16.03 -43.26 32.74
C PHE A 742 14.72 -44.06 32.74
N ASP A 743 14.02 -44.11 33.90
CA ASP A 743 12.70 -44.73 33.99
C ASP A 743 11.84 -44.09 35.10
N VAL A 744 10.52 -44.01 34.85
CA VAL A 744 9.50 -43.57 35.80
C VAL A 744 8.42 -44.62 35.82
N TYR A 745 8.26 -45.31 36.96
CA TYR A 745 7.31 -46.38 37.08
C TYR A 745 6.22 -46.07 38.11
N GLN A 746 4.97 -46.31 37.73
CA GLN A 746 3.79 -46.30 38.60
C GLN A 746 3.03 -47.58 38.35
N GLY A 747 2.80 -48.37 39.37
CA GLY A 747 2.12 -49.63 39.21
C GLY A 747 2.33 -50.61 40.36
N ILE A 748 2.23 -51.92 40.10
CA ILE A 748 2.30 -52.98 41.10
C ILE A 748 3.68 -52.90 41.82
N GLY A 749 3.67 -52.84 43.11
CA GLY A 749 4.88 -52.74 43.96
C GLY A 749 5.25 -51.31 44.35
N VAL A 750 4.47 -50.29 43.92
CA VAL A 750 4.60 -48.89 44.36
C VAL A 750 3.32 -48.50 45.07
N ALA A 751 3.42 -47.86 46.22
CA ALA A 751 2.25 -47.43 47.01
C ALA A 751 1.40 -46.43 46.21
N SER A 752 0.08 -46.42 46.38
CA SER A 752 -0.83 -45.46 45.77
C SER A 752 -0.42 -44.02 46.16
N GLY A 753 -0.39 -43.11 45.18
CA GLY A 753 0.07 -41.73 45.37
C GLY A 753 1.60 -41.60 45.37
N HIS A 754 2.35 -42.63 44.95
CA HIS A 754 3.80 -42.65 44.83
C HIS A 754 4.21 -43.12 43.44
N LYS A 755 5.41 -42.72 43.05
CA LYS A 755 6.13 -43.13 41.84
C LYS A 755 7.54 -43.59 42.16
N SER A 756 8.06 -44.50 41.36
CA SER A 756 9.44 -44.94 41.42
C SER A 756 10.21 -44.25 40.33
N LEU A 757 11.27 -43.54 40.69
CA LEU A 757 12.21 -42.88 39.81
C LEU A 757 13.49 -43.71 39.73
N ALA A 758 13.81 -44.25 38.53
CA ALA A 758 15.05 -44.92 38.28
C ALA A 758 16.10 -43.92 37.77
N ILE A 759 17.09 -43.65 38.60
CA ILE A 759 18.17 -42.70 38.30
C ILE A 759 19.52 -43.41 38.24
N SER A 760 20.38 -43.01 37.31
CA SER A 760 21.77 -43.42 37.26
C SER A 760 22.67 -42.32 37.75
N LEU A 761 23.62 -42.64 38.60
CA LEU A 761 24.65 -41.80 39.14
C LEU A 761 25.98 -42.17 38.51
N THR A 762 26.64 -41.22 37.82
CA THR A 762 28.00 -41.42 37.32
C THR A 762 28.97 -40.68 38.23
N ILE A 763 29.84 -41.49 38.88
CA ILE A 763 30.78 -40.99 39.89
C ILE A 763 32.21 -41.17 39.38
N GLN A 764 32.99 -40.10 39.39
CA GLN A 764 34.36 -40.06 38.86
C GLN A 764 35.19 -39.05 39.63
N ASP A 765 36.47 -39.31 39.75
CA ASP A 765 37.45 -38.38 40.33
C ASP A 765 38.49 -37.99 39.26
N ASN A 766 39.07 -36.81 39.36
CA ASN A 766 40.09 -36.31 38.42
C ASN A 766 41.53 -36.66 38.87
N GLU A 767 41.69 -37.05 40.12
CA GLU A 767 43.04 -37.29 40.74
C GLU A 767 43.38 -38.75 40.90
N LYS A 768 42.35 -39.62 41.07
CA LYS A 768 42.55 -41.04 41.34
C LYS A 768 41.38 -41.94 40.92
N THR A 769 41.62 -43.26 40.85
CA THR A 769 40.59 -44.27 40.77
C THR A 769 39.86 -44.34 42.11
N LEU A 770 38.52 -44.23 42.11
CA LEU A 770 37.69 -44.31 43.32
C LEU A 770 37.61 -45.76 43.82
N GLU A 771 37.75 -45.91 45.11
CA GLU A 771 37.49 -47.17 45.82
C GLU A 771 36.03 -47.34 46.19
N ASP A 772 35.53 -48.55 46.41
CA ASP A 772 34.11 -48.84 46.73
C ASP A 772 33.62 -48.09 47.96
N ASP A 773 34.42 -47.84 48.96
CA ASP A 773 34.05 -47.08 50.16
C ASP A 773 33.77 -45.60 49.83
N GLU A 774 34.54 -45.03 48.94
CA GLU A 774 34.34 -43.66 48.50
C GLU A 774 33.06 -43.49 47.58
N ILE A 775 32.84 -44.49 46.73
CA ILE A 775 31.61 -44.53 45.90
C ILE A 775 30.36 -44.66 46.78
N ASN A 776 30.43 -45.57 47.76
CA ASN A 776 29.34 -45.78 48.71
C ASN A 776 29.12 -44.57 49.63
N ALA A 777 30.15 -43.81 49.97
CA ALA A 777 30.02 -42.56 50.70
C ALA A 777 29.20 -41.52 49.92
N VAL A 778 29.45 -41.34 48.59
CA VAL A 778 28.68 -40.47 47.70
C VAL A 778 27.22 -40.92 47.58
N ILE A 779 27.00 -42.24 47.42
CA ILE A 779 25.65 -42.80 47.35
C ILE A 779 24.89 -42.58 48.66
N SER A 780 25.55 -42.80 49.79
CA SER A 780 24.96 -42.62 51.14
C SER A 780 24.61 -41.14 51.38
N ALA A 781 25.45 -40.20 50.92
CA ALA A 781 25.16 -38.76 50.98
C ALA A 781 23.92 -38.40 50.15
N VAL A 782 23.85 -38.90 48.90
CA VAL A 782 22.70 -38.71 48.02
C VAL A 782 21.41 -39.28 48.63
N LEU A 783 21.44 -40.53 49.12
CA LEU A 783 20.30 -41.19 49.74
C LEU A 783 19.80 -40.44 50.97
N ASN A 784 20.71 -39.96 51.82
CA ASN A 784 20.35 -39.18 53.01
C ASN A 784 19.69 -37.84 52.62
N GLU A 785 20.20 -37.11 51.63
CA GLU A 785 19.66 -35.85 51.19
C GLU A 785 18.25 -36.00 50.62
N VAL A 786 18.04 -36.99 49.72
CA VAL A 786 16.71 -37.19 49.11
C VAL A 786 15.70 -37.70 50.08
N LYS A 787 16.16 -38.48 51.08
CA LYS A 787 15.30 -38.95 52.19
C LYS A 787 14.88 -37.80 53.09
N GLN A 788 15.82 -36.91 53.46
CA GLN A 788 15.53 -35.77 54.34
C GLN A 788 14.59 -34.73 53.65
N ARG A 789 14.82 -34.46 52.41
CA ARG A 789 14.07 -33.38 51.69
C ARG A 789 12.72 -33.86 51.15
N PHE A 790 12.67 -35.11 50.69
CA PHE A 790 11.49 -35.59 49.91
C PHE A 790 10.87 -36.86 50.47
N ASN A 791 11.38 -37.35 51.64
CA ASN A 791 10.98 -38.62 52.21
C ASN A 791 11.09 -39.77 51.19
N ALA A 792 12.14 -39.72 50.32
CA ALA A 792 12.39 -40.76 49.34
C ALA A 792 12.86 -42.04 49.98
N GLU A 793 12.37 -43.19 49.49
CA GLU A 793 12.78 -44.54 49.97
C GLU A 793 13.38 -45.30 48.77
N LEU A 794 14.39 -46.17 49.10
CA LEU A 794 14.92 -47.05 48.06
C LEU A 794 13.87 -48.17 47.83
N ARG A 795 13.60 -48.44 46.53
CA ARG A 795 12.80 -49.57 46.13
C ARG A 795 13.65 -50.86 46.23
N ASP A 796 13.19 -51.84 46.89
CA ASP A 796 13.80 -53.18 46.97
C ASP A 796 13.79 -53.91 45.64
#